data_5d71e6bdcfdd7b8e9832010db75b478b
#
_entry.id   5d71e6bdcfdd7b8e9832010db75b478b
#
_cell.length_a   1.000
_cell.length_b   1.000
_cell.length_c   1.000
_cell.angle_alpha   90.00
_cell.angle_beta   90.00
_cell.angle_gamma   90.00
#
_symmetry.space_group_name_H-M   'P 1'
#
loop_
_entity.id
_entity.type
_entity.pdbx_description
1 polymer ?
#
loop_
_entity_poly.entity_id
_entity_poly.type
_entity_poly.pdbx_seq_one_letter_code
_entity_poly.pdbx_strand_id
1 'polypeptide(L)'
;MKRPVLNESHLAAIDQEHFKLTYLSTVYEGDLEDALEALGREAVNAVKQGAQILVLDDSGLVDSNGFAMPMLLAISHVHQLLIKADLRMSTSLVAKSGETREVHHVACLLAYGANAIVPYLAQRTVEQLTLTEGLQGTVVDNVKTYTDVLSEGVIKVMAKMGISTVQSYQGAQIFEAIGLSHDVIDRYFTGTQSKLSGISIDQIDAENKARQQSDDNYLASGSTFQWRQQGQHHAFNPESIFLLQHACKANDYAQFKAYSEAVNKNRTDHIRHLLEFKACTPIDIDQVEPVSDIVKRFNTGAMSYGSISAEAHETLAQAMNQLGGKSNSGEGGEDAKRYEVQVDGSNKVSAIKQVASGRFGVTSDYLQHAKEIQIKVAQGAKPGEGGQLPGTKVYPWIAKTRGSTPGIGLISPPPHHDIYSIEDLAQLIHDLKNANKDADIAVKLVSKTGVGTIASGVAKAFADKIVISGYDGGTGASPKTSIQHAGVPWEIGLAETHQTLKLNDLRSRVKLETDGKLLTGKDVAYACALGAEEFGFATAPLVVLGCIMMRVCHKDTCPVGVATQNKDLRALYRGKAHHVVNFMHFIAQELREILASLGLKRVEDLVGRTDLLQRSSTLKANSKAASIDVEKLLCPFDGPNTKEIQQNHNLEHGFDLTNLYEVTKPYIAEGRRYTGSFTVNNEQRDVGVITGSEISKQYGEAGLPENTINVYTNGHAGQSLAAYAPKGLMIHHTGDANDYVGKGLSGGTVIVKAPFEERQNEIIAGNVSFYGATGGKAFINGSAGERFCIRNSGVDVVVEGIGDHGLEYMTGGHVINLGDVGKNFGQGMSGGIAYVIPSDVEAFVENNQLDTLSFTKIKHQEEKAFIKQMLEEHVSHTNSTRAIHVLKHFDRIEDVVVKVIPKDYQLMMQKIHLHKSLHDNEDEAMLAAFYDDSKTIDAKHKPAVVY
;
A
#
# COMPACT_ATOMS: atom_id res chain seq x y z
N MET A 1 30.60 15.13 2.73
CA MET A 1 30.41 14.10 1.67
C MET A 1 29.03 14.25 1.08
N LYS A 2 28.89 14.12 -0.23
CA LYS A 2 27.56 14.21 -0.89
C LYS A 2 26.74 12.90 -0.84
N ARG A 3 27.39 11.76 -0.59
CA ARG A 3 26.78 10.41 -0.55
C ARG A 3 27.39 9.55 0.55
N PRO A 4 26.61 8.67 1.19
CA PRO A 4 27.09 7.84 2.30
C PRO A 4 27.85 6.59 1.84
N VAL A 5 27.72 6.17 0.59
CA VAL A 5 28.43 4.99 0.03
C VAL A 5 29.67 5.48 -0.71
N LEU A 6 30.83 4.98 -0.29
CA LEU A 6 32.14 5.35 -0.79
C LEU A 6 32.82 4.15 -1.48
N ASN A 7 33.90 4.41 -2.20
CA ASN A 7 34.85 3.40 -2.64
C ASN A 7 36.19 3.57 -1.93
N GLU A 8 37.11 2.62 -2.11
CA GLU A 8 38.42 2.65 -1.43
C GLU A 8 39.25 3.90 -1.82
N SER A 9 39.13 4.40 -3.06
CA SER A 9 39.84 5.61 -3.49
C SER A 9 39.28 6.88 -2.84
N HIS A 10 37.99 6.96 -2.58
CA HIS A 10 37.39 8.06 -1.82
C HIS A 10 37.89 8.07 -0.37
N LEU A 11 38.02 6.88 0.25
CA LEU A 11 38.53 6.78 1.61
C LEU A 11 40.00 7.20 1.70
N ALA A 12 40.84 6.75 0.74
CA ALA A 12 42.24 7.17 0.63
C ALA A 12 42.40 8.68 0.39
N ALA A 13 41.51 9.31 -0.35
CA ALA A 13 41.53 10.77 -0.57
C ALA A 13 41.21 11.53 0.74
N ILE A 14 40.30 11.04 1.58
CA ILE A 14 40.01 11.63 2.90
C ILE A 14 41.21 11.57 3.82
N ASP A 15 41.97 10.46 3.79
CA ASP A 15 43.19 10.29 4.58
C ASP A 15 44.29 11.32 4.23
N GLN A 16 44.30 11.78 2.98
CA GLN A 16 45.26 12.81 2.52
C GLN A 16 44.85 14.26 2.86
N GLU A 17 43.62 14.50 3.24
CA GLU A 17 43.05 15.84 3.49
C GLU A 17 43.11 16.32 4.96
N HIS A 18 44.10 15.92 5.74
CA HIS A 18 44.34 16.37 7.13
C HIS A 18 43.34 15.86 8.19
N PHE A 19 42.54 14.85 7.92
CA PHE A 19 41.75 14.13 8.92
C PHE A 19 42.54 12.98 9.52
N LYS A 20 42.51 12.84 10.85
CA LYS A 20 43.15 11.72 11.52
C LYS A 20 42.25 10.48 11.43
N LEU A 21 42.51 9.63 10.43
CA LEU A 21 41.87 8.33 10.29
C LEU A 21 42.59 7.31 11.19
N THR A 22 41.80 6.44 11.79
CA THR A 22 42.27 5.27 12.53
C THR A 22 41.50 4.04 12.07
N TYR A 23 42.24 3.05 11.59
CA TYR A 23 41.67 1.77 11.17
C TYR A 23 41.63 0.83 12.37
N LEU A 24 40.47 0.20 12.58
CA LEU A 24 40.24 -0.80 13.62
C LEU A 24 39.83 -2.11 12.91
N SER A 25 40.58 -3.16 13.16
CA SER A 25 40.28 -4.47 12.60
C SER A 25 39.03 -5.04 13.23
N THR A 26 38.11 -5.53 12.40
CA THR A 26 36.95 -6.29 12.84
C THR A 26 37.12 -7.80 12.51
N VAL A 27 38.36 -8.25 12.33
CA VAL A 27 38.71 -9.66 12.27
C VAL A 27 39.10 -10.11 13.68
N TYR A 28 38.58 -11.25 14.12
CA TYR A 28 38.78 -11.77 15.47
C TYR A 28 39.15 -13.25 15.48
N GLU A 29 39.86 -13.64 16.52
CA GLU A 29 40.08 -15.03 16.90
C GLU A 29 39.45 -15.27 18.28
N GLY A 30 39.03 -16.51 18.56
CA GLY A 30 38.40 -16.85 19.83
C GLY A 30 36.91 -16.51 19.89
N ASP A 31 36.48 -15.84 20.94
CA ASP A 31 35.10 -15.51 21.27
C ASP A 31 34.66 -14.17 20.71
N LEU A 32 33.47 -14.09 20.12
CA LEU A 32 32.94 -12.86 19.48
C LEU A 32 32.62 -11.77 20.51
N GLU A 33 32.12 -12.14 21.70
CA GLU A 33 31.74 -11.20 22.75
C GLU A 33 32.98 -10.49 23.30
N ASP A 34 34.02 -11.25 23.65
CA ASP A 34 35.31 -10.71 24.12
C ASP A 34 35.95 -9.80 23.06
N ALA A 35 35.87 -10.19 21.81
CA ALA A 35 36.42 -9.43 20.69
C ALA A 35 35.67 -8.12 20.44
N LEU A 36 34.35 -8.09 20.57
CA LEU A 36 33.54 -6.87 20.48
C LEU A 36 33.87 -5.90 21.62
N GLU A 37 34.03 -6.40 22.84
CA GLU A 37 34.43 -5.58 23.98
C GLU A 37 35.84 -5.00 23.82
N ALA A 38 36.77 -5.77 23.22
CA ALA A 38 38.13 -5.29 22.91
C ALA A 38 38.06 -4.19 21.83
N LEU A 39 37.32 -4.40 20.75
CA LEU A 39 37.10 -3.41 19.69
C LEU A 39 36.51 -2.11 20.23
N GLY A 40 35.52 -2.21 21.11
CA GLY A 40 34.89 -1.04 21.73
C GLY A 40 35.87 -0.22 22.61
N ARG A 41 36.71 -0.91 23.42
CA ARG A 41 37.77 -0.26 24.20
C ARG A 41 38.80 0.42 23.31
N GLU A 42 39.20 -0.24 22.23
CA GLU A 42 40.17 0.33 21.27
C GLU A 42 39.59 1.56 20.57
N ALA A 43 38.32 1.53 20.16
CA ALA A 43 37.62 2.65 19.55
C ALA A 43 37.58 3.88 20.50
N VAL A 44 37.19 3.69 21.75
CA VAL A 44 37.14 4.75 22.76
C VAL A 44 38.54 5.34 22.98
N ASN A 45 39.58 4.51 23.08
CA ASN A 45 40.96 4.95 23.23
C ASN A 45 41.47 5.74 22.02
N ALA A 46 41.20 5.28 20.81
CA ALA A 46 41.58 5.96 19.58
C ALA A 46 40.97 7.37 19.49
N VAL A 47 39.70 7.54 19.86
CA VAL A 47 39.04 8.85 19.88
C VAL A 47 39.65 9.76 20.96
N LYS A 48 39.94 9.23 22.17
CA LYS A 48 40.65 9.98 23.21
C LYS A 48 42.06 10.44 22.78
N GLN A 49 42.67 9.70 21.85
CA GLN A 49 43.96 10.05 21.23
C GLN A 49 43.80 10.97 20.00
N GLY A 50 42.60 11.44 19.73
CA GLY A 50 42.27 12.42 18.71
C GLY A 50 41.94 11.84 17.35
N ALA A 51 41.54 10.57 17.21
CA ALA A 51 40.99 10.03 15.99
C ALA A 51 39.69 10.77 15.62
N GLN A 52 39.64 11.34 14.43
CA GLN A 52 38.49 12.06 13.91
C GLN A 52 37.58 11.17 13.10
N ILE A 53 38.15 10.11 12.50
CA ILE A 53 37.40 9.11 11.74
C ILE A 53 37.89 7.70 12.14
N LEU A 54 36.98 6.86 12.59
CA LEU A 54 37.26 5.45 12.85
C LEU A 54 36.73 4.62 11.64
N VAL A 55 37.62 3.82 11.06
CA VAL A 55 37.26 2.88 9.97
C VAL A 55 37.28 1.47 10.55
N LEU A 56 36.10 0.88 10.71
CA LEU A 56 35.97 -0.52 11.08
C LEU A 56 36.14 -1.36 9.81
N ASP A 57 37.16 -2.21 9.76
CA ASP A 57 37.65 -2.86 8.55
C ASP A 57 37.77 -4.38 8.73
N ASP A 58 37.05 -5.16 7.89
CA ASP A 58 37.14 -6.63 7.84
C ASP A 58 38.02 -7.14 6.69
N SER A 59 38.64 -6.26 5.90
CA SER A 59 39.43 -6.66 4.73
C SER A 59 40.69 -7.45 5.05
N GLY A 60 41.19 -7.38 6.27
CA GLY A 60 42.31 -8.19 6.78
C GLY A 60 42.01 -9.69 6.92
N LEU A 61 40.75 -10.11 6.73
CA LEU A 61 40.35 -11.53 6.81
C LEU A 61 41.13 -12.44 5.84
N VAL A 62 41.47 -11.93 4.64
CA VAL A 62 42.17 -12.70 3.59
C VAL A 62 43.54 -13.20 4.07
N ASP A 63 44.21 -12.45 4.94
CA ASP A 63 45.56 -12.73 5.43
C ASP A 63 45.57 -13.31 6.84
N SER A 64 44.40 -13.72 7.37
CA SER A 64 44.24 -14.20 8.75
C SER A 64 43.59 -15.59 8.81
N ASN A 65 43.76 -16.28 9.95
CA ASN A 65 42.98 -17.47 10.32
C ASN A 65 41.73 -17.14 11.16
N GLY A 66 41.40 -15.88 11.32
CA GLY A 66 40.30 -15.37 12.12
C GLY A 66 38.97 -15.37 11.36
N PHE A 67 38.00 -14.74 11.99
CA PHE A 67 36.65 -14.57 11.46
C PHE A 67 36.30 -13.09 11.38
N ALA A 68 35.58 -12.66 10.36
CA ALA A 68 35.04 -11.31 10.34
C ALA A 68 33.89 -11.19 11.34
N MET A 69 33.89 -10.15 12.18
CA MET A 69 32.73 -9.82 13.01
C MET A 69 31.57 -9.42 12.11
N PRO A 70 30.29 -9.77 12.45
CA PRO A 70 29.13 -9.19 11.80
C PRO A 70 29.21 -7.66 11.88
N MET A 71 29.38 -6.98 10.74
CA MET A 71 29.70 -5.54 10.71
C MET A 71 28.61 -4.68 11.37
N LEU A 72 27.34 -5.06 11.25
CA LEU A 72 26.24 -4.35 11.92
C LEU A 72 26.37 -4.39 13.45
N LEU A 73 26.80 -5.53 13.99
CA LEU A 73 27.03 -5.71 15.41
C LEU A 73 28.22 -4.85 15.89
N ALA A 74 29.34 -4.87 15.14
CA ALA A 74 30.54 -4.08 15.44
C ALA A 74 30.26 -2.57 15.42
N ILE A 75 29.60 -2.08 14.36
CA ILE A 75 29.24 -0.64 14.24
C ILE A 75 28.35 -0.20 15.37
N SER A 76 27.27 -0.95 15.65
CA SER A 76 26.32 -0.58 16.69
C SER A 76 26.94 -0.60 18.08
N HIS A 77 27.77 -1.61 18.39
CA HIS A 77 28.49 -1.70 19.66
C HIS A 77 29.42 -0.50 19.88
N VAL A 78 30.27 -0.19 18.88
CA VAL A 78 31.17 0.97 18.94
C VAL A 78 30.38 2.26 19.07
N HIS A 79 29.33 2.45 18.33
CA HIS A 79 28.43 3.60 18.41
C HIS A 79 27.87 3.79 19.83
N GLN A 80 27.32 2.72 20.45
CA GLN A 80 26.76 2.77 21.79
C GLN A 80 27.84 3.06 22.87
N LEU A 81 29.00 2.46 22.74
CA LEU A 81 30.10 2.73 23.68
C LEU A 81 30.64 4.16 23.58
N LEU A 82 30.73 4.71 22.37
CA LEU A 82 31.11 6.12 22.18
C LEU A 82 30.05 7.08 22.74
N ILE A 83 28.75 6.74 22.68
CA ILE A 83 27.70 7.51 23.35
C ILE A 83 27.89 7.47 24.88
N LYS A 84 28.05 6.27 25.45
CA LYS A 84 28.28 6.10 26.90
C LYS A 84 29.52 6.81 27.41
N ALA A 85 30.52 7.01 26.54
CA ALA A 85 31.77 7.71 26.86
C ALA A 85 31.73 9.22 26.55
N ASP A 86 30.60 9.78 26.10
CA ASP A 86 30.47 11.19 25.66
C ASP A 86 31.40 11.59 24.49
N LEU A 87 31.80 10.62 23.67
CA LEU A 87 32.76 10.81 22.58
C LEU A 87 32.12 10.69 21.17
N ARG A 88 30.87 10.30 21.07
CA ARG A 88 30.25 9.99 19.76
C ARG A 88 30.28 11.18 18.80
N MET A 89 30.10 12.37 19.26
CA MET A 89 30.10 13.59 18.43
C MET A 89 31.50 14.05 18.01
N SER A 90 32.54 13.48 18.59
CA SER A 90 33.95 13.82 18.30
C SER A 90 34.54 13.04 17.13
N THR A 91 33.81 12.01 16.60
CA THR A 91 34.33 11.12 15.56
C THR A 91 33.25 10.66 14.60
N SER A 92 33.67 10.38 13.37
CA SER A 92 32.84 9.70 12.36
C SER A 92 33.17 8.21 12.32
N LEU A 93 32.13 7.36 12.08
CA LEU A 93 32.29 5.92 11.93
C LEU A 93 32.12 5.53 10.45
N VAL A 94 33.11 4.81 9.92
CA VAL A 94 33.06 4.25 8.56
C VAL A 94 33.08 2.73 8.65
N ALA A 95 32.13 2.07 8.00
CA ALA A 95 32.11 0.62 7.85
C ALA A 95 32.76 0.23 6.52
N LYS A 96 33.94 -0.35 6.55
CA LYS A 96 34.57 -1.00 5.38
C LYS A 96 34.33 -2.50 5.48
N SER A 97 33.33 -2.99 4.72
CA SER A 97 32.74 -4.30 4.95
C SER A 97 32.63 -5.15 3.70
N GLY A 98 33.05 -6.42 3.80
CA GLY A 98 32.81 -7.45 2.83
C GLY A 98 31.37 -8.01 2.82
N GLU A 99 30.62 -7.85 3.91
CA GLU A 99 29.24 -8.32 4.02
C GLU A 99 28.23 -7.42 3.28
N THR A 100 28.53 -6.13 3.13
CA THR A 100 27.60 -5.14 2.56
C THR A 100 27.44 -5.32 1.05
N ARG A 101 26.22 -5.62 0.60
CA ARG A 101 25.91 -5.92 -0.82
C ARG A 101 24.71 -5.19 -1.38
N GLU A 102 23.77 -4.80 -0.56
CA GLU A 102 22.48 -4.27 -1.00
C GLU A 102 21.99 -3.11 -0.13
N VAL A 103 20.96 -2.42 -0.59
CA VAL A 103 20.39 -1.21 0.04
C VAL A 103 20.05 -1.44 1.51
N HIS A 104 19.46 -2.58 1.86
CA HIS A 104 19.07 -2.87 3.24
C HIS A 104 20.28 -2.91 4.19
N HIS A 105 21.39 -3.53 3.78
CA HIS A 105 22.62 -3.56 4.58
C HIS A 105 23.15 -2.15 4.83
N VAL A 106 23.16 -1.29 3.79
CA VAL A 106 23.58 0.11 3.92
C VAL A 106 22.63 0.88 4.85
N ALA A 107 21.32 0.70 4.69
CA ALA A 107 20.31 1.35 5.52
C ALA A 107 20.45 0.97 7.00
N CYS A 108 20.65 -0.33 7.30
CA CYS A 108 20.89 -0.79 8.67
C CYS A 108 22.18 -0.20 9.27
N LEU A 109 23.30 -0.27 8.55
CA LEU A 109 24.58 0.27 9.04
C LEU A 109 24.49 1.77 9.35
N LEU A 110 23.84 2.55 8.50
CA LEU A 110 23.62 3.97 8.74
C LEU A 110 22.74 4.20 9.97
N ALA A 111 21.61 3.48 10.09
CA ALA A 111 20.69 3.64 11.22
C ALA A 111 21.35 3.29 12.56
N TYR A 112 22.27 2.33 12.57
CA TYR A 112 22.97 1.91 13.77
C TYR A 112 24.32 2.61 14.00
N GLY A 113 24.60 3.69 13.28
CA GLY A 113 25.66 4.63 13.67
C GLY A 113 26.76 4.87 12.64
N ALA A 114 26.82 4.14 11.52
CA ALA A 114 27.79 4.47 10.48
C ALA A 114 27.48 5.83 9.83
N ASN A 115 28.53 6.62 9.55
CA ASN A 115 28.43 7.84 8.77
C ASN A 115 28.68 7.61 7.27
N ALA A 116 29.50 6.60 6.96
CA ALA A 116 29.77 6.17 5.59
C ALA A 116 30.09 4.67 5.52
N ILE A 117 29.93 4.10 4.33
CA ILE A 117 30.11 2.67 4.09
C ILE A 117 30.96 2.45 2.83
N VAL A 118 31.94 1.55 2.92
CA VAL A 118 32.75 1.09 1.81
C VAL A 118 32.48 -0.40 1.58
N PRO A 119 31.57 -0.77 0.66
CA PRO A 119 31.26 -2.17 0.35
C PRO A 119 32.33 -2.76 -0.57
N TYR A 120 33.58 -2.87 -0.09
CA TYR A 120 34.74 -3.12 -0.92
C TYR A 120 34.67 -4.45 -1.69
N LEU A 121 34.19 -5.54 -1.06
CA LEU A 121 34.11 -6.83 -1.70
C LEU A 121 33.06 -6.87 -2.82
N ALA A 122 31.91 -6.23 -2.61
CA ALA A 122 30.89 -6.09 -3.63
C ALA A 122 31.39 -5.22 -4.80
N GLN A 123 32.12 -4.14 -4.53
CA GLN A 123 32.73 -3.29 -5.56
C GLN A 123 33.78 -4.07 -6.37
N ARG A 124 34.65 -4.84 -5.73
CA ARG A 124 35.60 -5.74 -6.39
C ARG A 124 34.91 -6.84 -7.19
N THR A 125 33.76 -7.32 -6.72
CA THR A 125 32.94 -8.28 -7.47
C THR A 125 32.39 -7.65 -8.76
N VAL A 126 31.90 -6.41 -8.70
CA VAL A 126 31.43 -5.66 -9.89
C VAL A 126 32.59 -5.43 -10.87
N GLU A 127 33.77 -5.10 -10.37
CA GLU A 127 34.99 -4.98 -11.15
C GLU A 127 35.34 -6.30 -11.86
N GLN A 128 35.40 -7.40 -11.12
CA GLN A 128 35.69 -8.74 -11.67
C GLN A 128 34.65 -9.14 -12.72
N LEU A 129 33.37 -8.95 -12.47
CA LEU A 129 32.29 -9.23 -13.42
C LEU A 129 32.44 -8.40 -14.72
N THR A 130 32.90 -7.16 -14.61
CA THR A 130 33.16 -6.32 -15.78
C THR A 130 34.34 -6.85 -16.59
N LEU A 131 35.41 -7.26 -15.91
CA LEU A 131 36.62 -7.80 -16.57
C LEU A 131 36.39 -9.19 -17.21
N THR A 132 35.48 -9.98 -16.68
CA THR A 132 35.12 -11.32 -17.18
C THR A 132 33.91 -11.34 -18.10
N GLU A 133 33.52 -10.18 -18.67
CA GLU A 133 32.43 -10.01 -19.63
C GLU A 133 31.00 -10.27 -19.08
N GLY A 134 30.87 -10.35 -17.76
CA GLY A 134 29.56 -10.45 -17.13
C GLY A 134 28.76 -9.16 -17.18
N LEU A 135 29.43 -8.01 -17.33
CA LEU A 135 28.82 -6.67 -17.40
C LEU A 135 29.41 -5.87 -18.58
N GLN A 136 28.54 -5.12 -19.28
CA GLN A 136 28.97 -4.17 -20.31
C GLN A 136 29.42 -2.84 -19.68
N GLY A 137 30.33 -2.14 -20.33
CA GLY A 137 30.83 -0.83 -19.91
C GLY A 137 32.25 -0.88 -19.30
N THR A 138 32.66 0.23 -18.69
CA THR A 138 33.97 0.31 -18.02
C THR A 138 33.86 -0.07 -16.54
N VAL A 139 34.96 -0.53 -15.95
CA VAL A 139 35.02 -0.83 -14.50
C VAL A 139 34.62 0.40 -13.68
N VAL A 140 35.13 1.58 -14.03
CA VAL A 140 34.87 2.83 -13.32
C VAL A 140 33.38 3.16 -13.35
N ASP A 141 32.73 3.06 -14.54
CA ASP A 141 31.32 3.36 -14.70
C ASP A 141 30.42 2.35 -13.97
N ASN A 142 30.76 1.06 -14.04
CA ASN A 142 29.98 0.00 -13.41
C ASN A 142 30.07 0.09 -11.86
N VAL A 143 31.26 0.31 -11.29
CA VAL A 143 31.43 0.52 -9.84
C VAL A 143 30.74 1.80 -9.40
N LYS A 144 30.84 2.88 -10.17
CA LYS A 144 30.10 4.13 -9.90
C LYS A 144 28.61 3.89 -9.92
N THR A 145 28.07 3.24 -10.95
CA THR A 145 26.64 2.92 -11.06
C THR A 145 26.15 2.10 -9.86
N TYR A 146 26.90 1.07 -9.46
CA TYR A 146 26.57 0.27 -8.27
C TYR A 146 26.51 1.13 -7.00
N THR A 147 27.51 1.99 -6.79
CA THR A 147 27.59 2.89 -5.63
C THR A 147 26.45 3.92 -5.62
N ASP A 148 26.13 4.46 -6.80
CA ASP A 148 25.03 5.42 -6.97
C ASP A 148 23.67 4.77 -6.67
N VAL A 149 23.40 3.56 -7.18
CA VAL A 149 22.16 2.80 -6.93
C VAL A 149 21.99 2.49 -5.43
N LEU A 150 23.05 2.11 -4.72
CA LEU A 150 22.97 1.92 -3.26
C LEU A 150 22.58 3.23 -2.55
N SER A 151 23.21 4.34 -2.94
CA SER A 151 22.93 5.66 -2.35
C SER A 151 21.51 6.13 -2.62
N GLU A 152 21.04 5.99 -3.85
CA GLU A 152 19.65 6.32 -4.26
C GLU A 152 18.63 5.42 -3.55
N GLY A 153 18.96 4.14 -3.37
CA GLY A 153 18.13 3.21 -2.60
C GLY A 153 17.95 3.63 -1.14
N VAL A 154 19.03 4.12 -0.50
CA VAL A 154 18.96 4.66 0.87
C VAL A 154 18.12 5.93 0.92
N ILE A 155 18.28 6.85 -0.04
CA ILE A 155 17.46 8.06 -0.14
C ILE A 155 15.98 7.67 -0.26
N LYS A 156 15.66 6.65 -1.04
CA LYS A 156 14.29 6.13 -1.18
C LYS A 156 13.76 5.58 0.16
N VAL A 157 14.57 4.86 0.93
CA VAL A 157 14.18 4.38 2.28
C VAL A 157 13.94 5.55 3.23
N MET A 158 14.85 6.52 3.27
CA MET A 158 14.72 7.73 4.09
C MET A 158 13.47 8.54 3.74
N ALA A 159 13.19 8.71 2.44
CA ALA A 159 12.01 9.43 1.97
C ALA A 159 10.71 8.77 2.43
N LYS A 160 10.64 7.42 2.43
CA LYS A 160 9.48 6.69 2.95
C LYS A 160 9.30 6.85 4.45
N MET A 161 10.38 7.01 5.19
CA MET A 161 10.35 7.24 6.63
C MET A 161 10.12 8.72 6.99
N GLY A 162 10.05 9.62 5.99
CA GLY A 162 9.94 11.05 6.20
C GLY A 162 11.19 11.69 6.83
N ILE A 163 12.36 11.07 6.65
CA ILE A 163 13.64 11.54 7.22
C ILE A 163 14.49 12.13 6.11
N SER A 164 14.81 13.43 6.19
CA SER A 164 15.46 14.18 5.12
C SER A 164 16.99 14.18 5.16
N THR A 165 17.61 13.83 6.30
CA THR A 165 19.06 13.84 6.46
C THR A 165 19.60 12.53 7.02
N VAL A 166 20.79 12.11 6.59
CA VAL A 166 21.46 10.92 7.13
C VAL A 166 21.71 11.07 8.63
N GLN A 167 22.00 12.27 9.10
CA GLN A 167 22.22 12.52 10.52
C GLN A 167 20.98 12.26 11.37
N SER A 168 19.80 12.64 10.89
CA SER A 168 18.52 12.34 11.56
C SER A 168 18.11 10.87 11.41
N TYR A 169 18.64 10.18 10.41
CA TYR A 169 18.40 8.76 10.18
C TYR A 169 19.18 7.88 11.17
N GLN A 170 20.37 8.34 11.59
CA GLN A 170 21.19 7.65 12.59
C GLN A 170 20.50 7.65 13.95
N GLY A 171 20.30 6.46 14.53
CA GLY A 171 19.64 6.31 15.82
C GLY A 171 18.11 6.53 15.79
N ALA A 172 17.47 6.60 14.63
CA ALA A 172 16.03 6.82 14.49
C ALA A 172 15.15 5.65 14.95
N GLN A 173 15.71 4.49 15.31
CA GLN A 173 15.02 3.31 15.84
C GLN A 173 13.87 2.83 14.95
N ILE A 174 14.08 2.82 13.64
CA ILE A 174 13.08 2.47 12.62
C ILE A 174 13.05 0.99 12.25
N PHE A 175 13.95 0.18 12.79
CA PHE A 175 14.02 -1.26 12.57
C PHE A 175 13.43 -2.03 13.73
N GLU A 176 12.91 -3.23 13.43
CA GLU A 176 12.44 -4.21 14.42
C GLU A 176 13.35 -5.43 14.38
N ALA A 177 13.70 -5.97 15.54
CA ALA A 177 14.41 -7.22 15.66
C ALA A 177 13.45 -8.38 15.93
N ILE A 178 13.68 -9.50 15.28
CA ILE A 178 12.90 -10.72 15.45
C ILE A 178 13.85 -11.88 15.76
N GLY A 179 13.71 -12.50 16.93
CA GLY A 179 14.47 -13.69 17.31
C GLY A 179 15.91 -13.40 17.73
N LEU A 180 16.22 -12.22 18.22
CA LEU A 180 17.42 -11.92 18.99
C LEU A 180 17.09 -11.90 20.49
N SER A 181 18.00 -12.39 21.34
CA SER A 181 17.81 -12.32 22.79
C SER A 181 17.76 -10.87 23.28
N HIS A 182 17.06 -10.65 24.40
CA HIS A 182 17.02 -9.31 24.99
C HIS A 182 18.41 -8.79 25.35
N ASP A 183 19.31 -9.66 25.84
CA ASP A 183 20.69 -9.29 26.17
C ASP A 183 21.46 -8.77 24.95
N VAL A 184 21.30 -9.42 23.79
CA VAL A 184 21.89 -8.95 22.52
C VAL A 184 21.32 -7.59 22.12
N ILE A 185 20.02 -7.39 22.27
CA ILE A 185 19.37 -6.12 21.90
C ILE A 185 19.80 -5.01 22.85
N ASP A 186 19.69 -5.22 24.13
CA ASP A 186 19.97 -4.19 25.14
C ASP A 186 21.45 -3.74 25.09
N ARG A 187 22.35 -4.67 24.78
CA ARG A 187 23.78 -4.42 24.78
C ARG A 187 24.30 -3.85 23.47
N TYR A 188 23.86 -4.39 22.35
CA TYR A 188 24.39 -4.07 21.02
C TYR A 188 23.44 -3.24 20.15
N PHE A 189 22.12 -3.39 20.31
CA PHE A 189 21.10 -2.69 19.53
C PHE A 189 20.14 -1.90 20.41
N THR A 190 20.68 -1.22 21.40
CA THR A 190 19.94 -0.49 22.44
C THR A 190 18.78 0.31 21.89
N GLY A 191 17.57 0.09 22.43
CA GLY A 191 16.35 0.77 22.01
C GLY A 191 15.62 0.14 20.82
N THR A 192 16.19 -0.89 20.17
CA THR A 192 15.52 -1.60 19.09
C THR A 192 14.34 -2.41 19.63
N GLN A 193 13.19 -2.28 18.98
CA GLN A 193 11.98 -2.98 19.39
C GLN A 193 12.07 -4.47 19.03
N SER A 194 11.68 -5.36 19.95
CA SER A 194 11.57 -6.81 19.70
C SER A 194 10.42 -7.41 20.47
N LYS A 195 9.57 -8.15 19.77
CA LYS A 195 8.45 -8.90 20.37
C LYS A 195 8.80 -10.37 20.64
N LEU A 196 9.76 -10.91 19.91
CA LEU A 196 10.23 -12.29 20.03
C LEU A 196 11.71 -12.30 20.39
N SER A 197 12.03 -12.76 21.58
CA SER A 197 13.40 -13.08 21.99
C SER A 197 13.89 -14.34 21.25
N GLY A 198 15.20 -14.57 21.23
CA GLY A 198 15.75 -15.73 20.51
C GLY A 198 17.23 -15.96 20.76
N ILE A 199 18.03 -15.97 19.69
CA ILE A 199 19.44 -16.37 19.72
C ILE A 199 20.31 -15.43 20.55
N SER A 200 21.24 -16.05 21.31
CA SER A 200 22.28 -15.35 22.09
C SER A 200 23.47 -14.96 21.23
N ILE A 201 24.39 -14.19 21.82
CA ILE A 201 25.67 -13.82 21.18
C ILE A 201 26.51 -15.07 20.84
N ASP A 202 26.52 -16.10 21.69
CA ASP A 202 27.23 -17.35 21.45
C ASP A 202 26.69 -18.09 20.22
N GLN A 203 25.36 -18.08 20.04
CA GLN A 203 24.72 -18.70 18.86
C GLN A 203 25.03 -17.89 17.60
N ILE A 204 25.07 -16.56 17.68
CA ILE A 204 25.51 -15.70 16.57
C ILE A 204 26.95 -16.00 16.20
N ASP A 205 27.85 -16.14 17.18
CA ASP A 205 29.26 -16.50 16.97
C ASP A 205 29.40 -17.88 16.30
N ALA A 206 28.71 -18.88 16.81
CA ALA A 206 28.73 -20.24 16.25
C ALA A 206 28.24 -20.27 14.79
N GLU A 207 27.12 -19.59 14.49
CA GLU A 207 26.61 -19.48 13.11
C GLU A 207 27.57 -18.70 12.20
N ASN A 208 28.18 -17.60 12.71
CA ASN A 208 29.14 -16.81 11.98
C ASN A 208 30.38 -17.61 11.57
N LYS A 209 30.96 -18.33 12.54
CA LYS A 209 32.11 -19.23 12.28
C LYS A 209 31.77 -20.34 11.31
N ALA A 210 30.63 -21.05 11.53
CA ALA A 210 30.19 -22.11 10.63
C ALA A 210 29.99 -21.63 9.18
N ARG A 211 29.42 -20.45 8.99
CA ARG A 211 29.22 -19.86 7.66
C ARG A 211 30.55 -19.51 6.98
N GLN A 212 31.51 -18.99 7.70
CA GLN A 212 32.82 -18.59 7.13
C GLN A 212 33.77 -19.75 6.91
N GLN A 213 33.57 -20.89 7.62
CA GLN A 213 34.35 -22.12 7.44
C GLN A 213 33.79 -23.05 6.36
N SER A 214 32.63 -22.75 5.79
CA SER A 214 31.96 -23.61 4.79
C SER A 214 32.54 -23.39 3.41
N ASP A 215 33.22 -24.40 2.86
CA ASP A 215 33.83 -24.37 1.52
C ASP A 215 32.83 -24.64 0.37
N ASP A 216 31.66 -25.23 0.63
CA ASP A 216 30.84 -25.86 -0.40
C ASP A 216 29.39 -25.36 -0.54
N ASN A 217 28.96 -24.32 0.17
CA ASN A 217 27.53 -23.97 0.23
C ASN A 217 27.16 -22.71 -0.56
N TYR A 218 27.38 -22.74 -1.88
CA TYR A 218 26.80 -21.73 -2.76
C TYR A 218 25.35 -22.07 -3.08
N LEU A 219 24.42 -21.27 -2.53
CA LEU A 219 23.05 -21.30 -2.98
C LEU A 219 22.94 -20.77 -4.42
N ALA A 220 22.09 -21.39 -5.23
CA ALA A 220 21.85 -20.93 -6.59
C ALA A 220 21.45 -19.44 -6.62
N SER A 221 22.05 -18.68 -7.51
CA SER A 221 21.78 -17.23 -7.66
C SER A 221 20.29 -16.94 -7.85
N GLY A 222 19.77 -15.95 -7.12
CA GLY A 222 18.36 -15.58 -7.15
C GLY A 222 17.42 -16.53 -6.39
N SER A 223 17.95 -17.57 -5.73
CA SER A 223 17.14 -18.57 -5.02
C SER A 223 16.35 -18.01 -3.81
N THR A 224 16.74 -16.90 -3.25
CA THR A 224 15.98 -16.21 -2.19
C THR A 224 14.63 -15.68 -2.66
N PHE A 225 14.51 -15.32 -3.94
CA PHE A 225 13.28 -14.73 -4.50
C PHE A 225 12.42 -15.74 -5.26
N GLN A 226 13.04 -16.68 -5.97
CA GLN A 226 12.31 -17.72 -6.69
C GLN A 226 13.02 -19.07 -6.48
N TRP A 227 12.26 -20.16 -6.51
CA TRP A 227 12.81 -21.48 -6.36
C TRP A 227 13.88 -21.80 -7.42
N ARG A 228 14.98 -22.38 -6.98
CA ARG A 228 16.05 -22.92 -7.80
C ARG A 228 16.45 -24.29 -7.24
N GLN A 229 16.84 -25.20 -8.12
CA GLN A 229 17.51 -26.43 -7.72
C GLN A 229 18.83 -26.06 -7.01
N GLN A 230 19.10 -26.67 -5.87
CA GLN A 230 20.23 -26.33 -4.99
C GLN A 230 20.16 -24.88 -4.40
N GLY A 231 19.01 -24.27 -4.42
CA GLY A 231 18.76 -22.96 -3.82
C GLY A 231 18.09 -23.04 -2.47
N GLN A 232 17.68 -21.86 -1.98
CA GLN A 232 16.92 -21.77 -0.75
C GLN A 232 15.59 -22.49 -0.87
N HIS A 233 15.15 -23.12 0.21
CA HIS A 233 13.86 -23.80 0.28
C HIS A 233 12.70 -22.80 0.21
N HIS A 234 11.66 -23.15 -0.54
CA HIS A 234 10.41 -22.41 -0.66
C HIS A 234 9.21 -23.30 -0.35
N ALA A 235 8.21 -22.78 0.35
CA ALA A 235 6.95 -23.49 0.63
C ALA A 235 6.24 -23.88 -0.68
N PHE A 236 6.24 -22.99 -1.67
CA PHE A 236 5.83 -23.30 -3.03
C PHE A 236 7.06 -23.67 -3.87
N ASN A 237 7.25 -24.93 -4.11
CA ASN A 237 8.25 -25.55 -4.95
C ASN A 237 7.56 -26.44 -6.01
N PRO A 238 8.26 -27.02 -6.99
CA PRO A 238 7.63 -27.81 -8.04
C PRO A 238 6.75 -28.95 -7.53
N GLU A 239 7.13 -29.63 -6.45
CA GLU A 239 6.37 -30.73 -5.84
C GLU A 239 5.08 -30.23 -5.21
N SER A 240 5.17 -29.24 -4.32
CA SER A 240 3.99 -28.71 -3.61
C SER A 240 3.01 -28.03 -4.56
N ILE A 241 3.52 -27.35 -5.62
CA ILE A 241 2.68 -26.76 -6.68
C ILE A 241 1.94 -27.85 -7.45
N PHE A 242 2.64 -28.91 -7.85
CA PHE A 242 2.05 -30.02 -8.58
C PHE A 242 0.95 -30.73 -7.76
N LEU A 243 1.27 -31.10 -6.51
CA LEU A 243 0.33 -31.76 -5.61
C LEU A 243 -0.94 -30.93 -5.40
N LEU A 244 -0.79 -29.63 -5.12
CA LEU A 244 -1.93 -28.72 -4.88
C LEU A 244 -2.80 -28.57 -6.14
N GLN A 245 -2.17 -28.30 -7.29
CA GLN A 245 -2.92 -28.12 -8.54
C GLN A 245 -3.65 -29.40 -8.94
N HIS A 246 -3.01 -30.54 -8.80
CA HIS A 246 -3.61 -31.84 -9.15
C HIS A 246 -4.76 -32.19 -8.21
N ALA A 247 -4.58 -32.07 -6.90
CA ALA A 247 -5.63 -32.29 -5.91
C ALA A 247 -6.89 -31.45 -6.21
N CYS A 248 -6.72 -30.15 -6.44
CA CYS A 248 -7.83 -29.25 -6.68
C CYS A 248 -8.52 -29.47 -8.04
N LYS A 249 -7.78 -29.85 -9.08
CA LYS A 249 -8.36 -30.17 -10.40
C LYS A 249 -9.14 -31.49 -10.40
N ALA A 250 -8.61 -32.51 -9.71
CA ALA A 250 -9.21 -33.83 -9.62
C ALA A 250 -10.27 -33.97 -8.52
N ASN A 251 -10.41 -32.96 -7.65
CA ASN A 251 -11.21 -33.01 -6.41
C ASN A 251 -10.79 -34.19 -5.50
N ASP A 252 -9.47 -34.34 -5.31
CA ASP A 252 -8.86 -35.45 -4.57
C ASP A 252 -8.32 -34.96 -3.24
N TYR A 253 -9.05 -35.21 -2.16
CA TYR A 253 -8.65 -34.81 -0.79
C TYR A 253 -7.41 -35.58 -0.29
N ALA A 254 -7.20 -36.85 -0.71
CA ALA A 254 -6.02 -37.61 -0.29
C ALA A 254 -4.74 -36.98 -0.85
N GLN A 255 -4.76 -36.47 -2.09
CA GLN A 255 -3.65 -35.71 -2.65
C GLN A 255 -3.45 -34.36 -1.97
N PHE A 256 -4.55 -33.70 -1.57
CA PHE A 256 -4.44 -32.47 -0.77
C PHE A 256 -3.76 -32.74 0.58
N LYS A 257 -4.05 -33.89 1.24
CA LYS A 257 -3.35 -34.27 2.47
C LYS A 257 -1.84 -34.49 2.23
N ALA A 258 -1.47 -35.11 1.11
CA ALA A 258 -0.06 -35.23 0.73
C ALA A 258 0.62 -33.85 0.52
N TYR A 259 -0.09 -32.90 -0.11
CA TYR A 259 0.37 -31.51 -0.20
C TYR A 259 0.53 -30.87 1.18
N SER A 260 -0.48 -30.99 2.05
CA SER A 260 -0.46 -30.42 3.39
C SER A 260 0.69 -31.01 4.23
N GLU A 261 0.95 -32.31 4.11
CA GLU A 261 2.08 -32.94 4.78
C GLU A 261 3.42 -32.42 4.24
N ALA A 262 3.59 -32.31 2.90
CA ALA A 262 4.82 -31.81 2.27
C ALA A 262 5.13 -30.36 2.69
N VAL A 263 4.10 -29.53 2.89
CA VAL A 263 4.25 -28.13 3.31
C VAL A 263 4.52 -28.00 4.82
N ASN A 264 4.03 -28.91 5.65
CA ASN A 264 4.10 -28.80 7.11
C ASN A 264 5.20 -29.65 7.77
N LYS A 265 5.66 -30.72 7.14
CA LYS A 265 6.57 -31.71 7.74
C LYS A 265 7.98 -31.15 7.97
N ASN A 266 8.47 -31.25 9.19
CA ASN A 266 9.83 -30.85 9.57
C ASN A 266 10.19 -29.40 9.21
N ARG A 267 9.22 -28.50 9.25
CA ARG A 267 9.40 -27.08 8.88
C ARG A 267 9.64 -26.22 10.11
N THR A 268 10.48 -25.21 9.93
CA THR A 268 10.80 -24.20 10.95
C THR A 268 10.92 -22.79 10.35
N ASP A 269 10.42 -22.60 9.14
CA ASP A 269 10.54 -21.38 8.36
C ASP A 269 9.41 -20.34 8.60
N HIS A 270 8.43 -20.69 9.46
CA HIS A 270 7.40 -19.78 9.94
C HIS A 270 7.25 -19.92 11.46
N ILE A 271 6.86 -18.85 12.14
CA ILE A 271 6.69 -18.86 13.61
C ILE A 271 5.69 -19.93 14.04
N ARG A 272 4.58 -20.08 13.33
CA ARG A 272 3.57 -21.11 13.62
C ARG A 272 4.09 -22.55 13.56
N HIS A 273 5.17 -22.79 12.82
CA HIS A 273 5.82 -24.11 12.79
C HIS A 273 6.63 -24.42 14.06
N LEU A 274 6.87 -23.39 14.90
CA LEU A 274 7.49 -23.56 16.21
C LEU A 274 6.48 -24.00 17.28
N LEU A 275 5.19 -24.06 16.91
CA LEU A 275 4.06 -24.38 17.77
C LEU A 275 3.46 -25.74 17.38
N GLU A 276 2.83 -26.39 18.36
CA GLU A 276 1.97 -27.55 18.16
C GLU A 276 0.77 -27.50 19.10
N PHE A 277 -0.31 -28.14 18.71
CA PHE A 277 -1.47 -28.30 19.58
C PHE A 277 -1.19 -29.36 20.66
N LYS A 278 -1.62 -29.08 21.88
CA LYS A 278 -1.62 -30.06 22.97
C LYS A 278 -2.57 -31.21 22.66
N ALA A 279 -2.26 -32.40 23.17
CA ALA A 279 -3.15 -33.54 23.07
C ALA A 279 -4.44 -33.29 23.88
N CYS A 280 -5.57 -33.44 23.22
CA CYS A 280 -6.91 -33.26 23.78
C CYS A 280 -7.73 -34.54 23.60
N THR A 281 -8.88 -34.66 24.29
CA THR A 281 -9.83 -35.74 24.07
C THR A 281 -10.61 -35.48 22.78
N PRO A 282 -10.46 -36.27 21.71
CA PRO A 282 -11.13 -36.06 20.45
C PRO A 282 -12.65 -36.33 20.56
N ILE A 283 -13.38 -35.68 19.65
CA ILE A 283 -14.81 -35.96 19.42
C ILE A 283 -15.01 -36.50 18.01
N ASP A 284 -16.20 -37.07 17.77
CA ASP A 284 -16.58 -37.49 16.43
C ASP A 284 -16.68 -36.29 15.49
N ILE A 285 -16.15 -36.42 14.26
CA ILE A 285 -16.13 -35.33 13.26
C ILE A 285 -17.53 -34.89 12.87
N ASP A 286 -18.53 -35.75 13.00
CA ASP A 286 -19.94 -35.41 12.72
C ASP A 286 -20.54 -34.44 13.76
N GLN A 287 -19.88 -34.26 14.92
CA GLN A 287 -20.23 -33.24 15.91
C GLN A 287 -19.64 -31.85 15.60
N VAL A 288 -18.71 -31.76 14.65
CA VAL A 288 -18.06 -30.51 14.24
C VAL A 288 -18.86 -29.88 13.16
N GLU A 289 -18.98 -28.53 13.19
CA GLU A 289 -19.67 -27.74 12.18
C GLU A 289 -19.26 -28.13 10.75
N PRO A 290 -20.22 -28.11 9.79
CA PRO A 290 -19.97 -28.60 8.44
C PRO A 290 -19.05 -27.66 7.64
N VAL A 291 -18.37 -28.23 6.63
CA VAL A 291 -17.52 -27.48 5.68
C VAL A 291 -18.24 -26.26 5.11
N SER A 292 -19.53 -26.38 4.79
CA SER A 292 -20.36 -25.30 4.22
C SER A 292 -20.49 -24.06 5.11
N ASP A 293 -20.30 -24.21 6.43
CA ASP A 293 -20.35 -23.08 7.35
C ASP A 293 -18.95 -22.51 7.59
N ILE A 294 -17.92 -23.36 7.63
CA ILE A 294 -16.53 -22.94 7.79
C ILE A 294 -16.07 -22.05 6.62
N VAL A 295 -16.37 -22.44 5.37
CA VAL A 295 -15.93 -21.71 4.16
C VAL A 295 -16.46 -20.27 4.08
N LYS A 296 -17.55 -19.95 4.79
CA LYS A 296 -18.08 -18.59 4.88
C LYS A 296 -17.13 -17.59 5.57
N ARG A 297 -16.16 -18.10 6.33
CA ARG A 297 -15.10 -17.32 7.02
C ARG A 297 -13.88 -17.07 6.14
N PHE A 298 -13.87 -17.65 4.93
CA PHE A 298 -12.74 -17.55 4.02
C PHE A 298 -12.93 -16.40 3.05
N ASN A 299 -11.88 -15.60 2.91
CA ASN A 299 -11.82 -14.45 2.01
C ASN A 299 -10.66 -14.62 1.05
N THR A 300 -10.71 -13.98 -0.12
CA THR A 300 -9.48 -13.79 -0.88
C THR A 300 -8.74 -12.55 -0.35
N GLY A 301 -7.41 -12.62 -0.30
CA GLY A 301 -6.61 -11.43 -0.10
C GLY A 301 -6.84 -10.42 -1.24
N ALA A 302 -6.58 -9.15 -0.97
CA ALA A 302 -6.75 -8.06 -1.94
C ALA A 302 -5.76 -8.19 -3.11
N MET A 303 -6.25 -8.63 -4.26
CA MET A 303 -5.48 -8.78 -5.51
C MET A 303 -6.12 -7.91 -6.59
N SER A 304 -5.48 -6.77 -6.90
CA SER A 304 -6.11 -5.76 -7.75
C SER A 304 -6.18 -6.14 -9.22
N TYR A 305 -7.30 -5.79 -9.85
CA TYR A 305 -7.45 -5.81 -11.30
C TYR A 305 -6.40 -4.90 -11.96
N GLY A 306 -5.66 -5.47 -12.89
CA GLY A 306 -4.45 -4.87 -13.46
C GLY A 306 -3.16 -5.50 -12.93
N SER A 307 -3.07 -5.86 -11.64
CA SER A 307 -1.98 -6.70 -11.13
C SER A 307 -2.13 -8.16 -11.59
N ILE A 308 -3.37 -8.69 -11.50
CA ILE A 308 -3.77 -9.98 -12.06
C ILE A 308 -4.71 -9.77 -13.26
N SER A 309 -4.89 -10.80 -14.08
CA SER A 309 -5.76 -10.76 -15.25
C SER A 309 -7.24 -10.67 -14.86
N ALA A 310 -8.08 -10.21 -15.79
CA ALA A 310 -9.52 -10.20 -15.61
C ALA A 310 -10.06 -11.60 -15.32
N GLU A 311 -9.59 -12.59 -16.09
CA GLU A 311 -9.99 -14.00 -15.96
C GLU A 311 -9.71 -14.54 -14.54
N ALA A 312 -8.53 -14.29 -14.01
CA ALA A 312 -8.17 -14.73 -12.65
C ALA A 312 -9.00 -14.00 -11.59
N HIS A 313 -9.20 -12.69 -11.75
CA HIS A 313 -9.96 -11.86 -10.82
C HIS A 313 -11.45 -12.26 -10.76
N GLU A 314 -12.08 -12.48 -11.91
CA GLU A 314 -13.47 -12.91 -12.04
C GLU A 314 -13.67 -14.35 -11.54
N THR A 315 -12.74 -15.27 -11.86
CA THR A 315 -12.79 -16.66 -11.40
C THR A 315 -12.77 -16.76 -9.88
N LEU A 316 -11.94 -15.96 -9.22
CA LEU A 316 -11.90 -15.88 -7.75
C LEU A 316 -13.22 -15.38 -7.17
N ALA A 317 -13.80 -14.31 -7.74
CA ALA A 317 -15.07 -13.78 -7.29
C ALA A 317 -16.20 -14.82 -7.45
N GLN A 318 -16.26 -15.49 -8.61
CA GLN A 318 -17.23 -16.54 -8.88
C GLN A 318 -17.13 -17.70 -7.88
N ALA A 319 -15.91 -18.17 -7.60
CA ALA A 319 -15.67 -19.25 -6.65
C ALA A 319 -16.12 -18.87 -5.22
N MET A 320 -15.73 -17.69 -4.75
CA MET A 320 -16.08 -17.27 -3.40
C MET A 320 -17.58 -16.99 -3.24
N ASN A 321 -18.24 -16.46 -4.26
CA ASN A 321 -19.69 -16.29 -4.24
C ASN A 321 -20.44 -17.63 -4.18
N GLN A 322 -19.94 -18.68 -4.86
CA GLN A 322 -20.50 -20.04 -4.76
C GLN A 322 -20.36 -20.64 -3.36
N LEU A 323 -19.28 -20.33 -2.66
CA LEU A 323 -19.00 -20.81 -1.30
C LEU A 323 -19.75 -20.02 -0.21
N GLY A 324 -20.28 -18.85 -0.52
CA GLY A 324 -20.76 -17.89 0.48
C GLY A 324 -19.64 -17.18 1.26
N GLY A 325 -18.39 -17.35 0.83
CA GLY A 325 -17.24 -16.56 1.27
C GLY A 325 -17.17 -15.22 0.53
N LYS A 326 -16.04 -14.48 0.66
CA LYS A 326 -15.91 -13.15 0.07
C LYS A 326 -14.64 -13.04 -0.77
N SER A 327 -14.75 -12.55 -2.02
CA SER A 327 -13.58 -12.12 -2.79
C SER A 327 -13.35 -10.64 -2.62
N ASN A 328 -12.08 -10.21 -2.69
CA ASN A 328 -11.66 -8.82 -2.54
C ASN A 328 -11.26 -8.24 -3.90
N SER A 329 -11.85 -7.11 -4.29
CA SER A 329 -11.56 -6.41 -5.54
C SER A 329 -10.11 -5.91 -5.65
N GLY A 330 -9.45 -5.71 -4.49
CA GLY A 330 -8.24 -4.89 -4.43
C GLY A 330 -8.54 -3.41 -4.72
N GLU A 331 -7.55 -2.55 -4.54
CA GLU A 331 -7.71 -1.10 -4.72
C GLU A 331 -7.90 -0.66 -6.19
N GLY A 332 -7.72 -1.56 -7.14
CA GLY A 332 -7.89 -1.30 -8.57
C GLY A 332 -9.34 -1.22 -9.05
N GLY A 333 -10.29 -1.55 -8.18
CA GLY A 333 -11.69 -1.63 -8.55
C GLY A 333 -12.01 -2.86 -9.41
N GLU A 334 -13.14 -2.83 -10.06
CA GLU A 334 -13.59 -3.86 -11.01
C GLU A 334 -14.47 -3.24 -12.11
N ASP A 335 -14.58 -3.92 -13.25
CA ASP A 335 -15.39 -3.46 -14.39
C ASP A 335 -16.88 -3.50 -14.00
N ALA A 336 -17.61 -2.39 -14.20
CA ALA A 336 -19.05 -2.28 -13.89
C ALA A 336 -19.91 -3.31 -14.61
N LYS A 337 -19.48 -3.84 -15.77
CA LYS A 337 -20.14 -4.95 -16.46
C LYS A 337 -20.33 -6.20 -15.60
N ARG A 338 -19.52 -6.36 -14.54
CA ARG A 338 -19.64 -7.47 -13.59
C ARG A 338 -20.85 -7.35 -12.68
N TYR A 339 -21.46 -6.16 -12.56
CA TYR A 339 -22.68 -5.91 -11.78
C TYR A 339 -23.93 -6.34 -12.52
N GLU A 340 -23.85 -6.50 -13.84
CA GLU A 340 -24.93 -7.00 -14.67
C GLU A 340 -25.18 -8.50 -14.41
N VAL A 341 -26.43 -8.93 -14.57
CA VAL A 341 -26.78 -10.36 -14.49
C VAL A 341 -26.08 -11.11 -15.61
N GLN A 342 -25.23 -12.05 -15.28
CA GLN A 342 -24.49 -12.85 -16.24
C GLN A 342 -25.43 -13.85 -16.92
N VAL A 343 -25.27 -14.06 -18.24
CA VAL A 343 -26.13 -14.95 -19.06
C VAL A 343 -26.12 -16.39 -18.54
N ASP A 344 -24.99 -16.84 -17.98
CA ASP A 344 -24.83 -18.18 -17.37
C ASP A 344 -25.26 -18.25 -15.90
N GLY A 345 -25.86 -17.20 -15.37
CA GLY A 345 -26.28 -17.10 -13.96
C GLY A 345 -25.13 -16.99 -12.95
N SER A 346 -23.88 -16.87 -13.41
CA SER A 346 -22.73 -16.72 -12.51
C SER A 346 -22.71 -15.33 -11.88
N ASN A 347 -22.25 -15.24 -10.63
CA ASN A 347 -22.00 -13.97 -9.94
C ASN A 347 -20.50 -13.72 -9.87
N LYS A 348 -20.03 -12.70 -10.57
CA LYS A 348 -18.62 -12.30 -10.65
C LYS A 348 -18.29 -11.05 -9.82
N VAL A 349 -19.23 -10.53 -9.05
CA VAL A 349 -19.06 -9.35 -8.21
C VAL A 349 -18.17 -9.68 -7.00
N SER A 350 -17.13 -8.90 -6.77
CA SER A 350 -16.33 -9.03 -5.55
C SER A 350 -17.13 -8.51 -4.35
N ALA A 351 -17.31 -9.34 -3.34
CA ALA A 351 -18.08 -8.98 -2.14
C ALA A 351 -17.38 -7.93 -1.26
N ILE A 352 -16.04 -7.94 -1.25
CA ILE A 352 -15.22 -6.94 -0.56
C ILE A 352 -14.76 -5.90 -1.58
N LYS A 353 -15.17 -4.64 -1.39
CA LYS A 353 -14.67 -3.49 -2.16
C LYS A 353 -13.55 -2.83 -1.39
N GLN A 354 -12.31 -2.94 -1.88
CA GLN A 354 -11.21 -2.25 -1.26
C GLN A 354 -11.17 -0.78 -1.68
N VAL A 355 -11.04 0.10 -0.72
CA VAL A 355 -10.90 1.54 -0.91
C VAL A 355 -9.60 2.02 -0.27
N ALA A 356 -9.07 3.08 -0.84
CA ALA A 356 -7.94 3.76 -0.27
C ALA A 356 -8.25 5.27 -0.34
N SER A 357 -9.26 5.66 0.43
CA SER A 357 -9.73 7.04 0.53
C SER A 357 -10.11 7.66 -0.81
N GLY A 358 -10.87 6.91 -1.63
CA GLY A 358 -11.30 7.37 -2.95
C GLY A 358 -10.24 7.26 -4.05
N ARG A 359 -9.13 6.57 -3.82
CA ARG A 359 -8.13 6.31 -4.86
C ARG A 359 -8.63 5.28 -5.89
N PHE A 360 -8.18 5.43 -7.15
CA PHE A 360 -8.42 4.46 -8.23
C PHE A 360 -9.89 4.19 -8.58
N GLY A 361 -10.66 5.24 -8.86
CA GLY A 361 -11.99 5.07 -9.43
C GLY A 361 -13.02 4.52 -8.44
N VAL A 362 -12.97 4.94 -7.20
CA VAL A 362 -14.02 4.65 -6.21
C VAL A 362 -15.24 5.54 -6.51
N THR A 363 -16.22 4.96 -7.19
CA THR A 363 -17.49 5.63 -7.50
C THR A 363 -18.57 5.28 -6.47
N SER A 364 -19.64 6.07 -6.42
CA SER A 364 -20.82 5.74 -5.60
C SER A 364 -21.40 4.37 -5.98
N ASP A 365 -21.51 4.06 -7.27
CA ASP A 365 -22.01 2.77 -7.77
C ASP A 365 -21.11 1.60 -7.32
N TYR A 366 -19.78 1.74 -7.39
CA TYR A 366 -18.83 0.76 -6.87
C TYR A 366 -19.10 0.42 -5.40
N LEU A 367 -19.36 1.42 -4.57
CA LEU A 367 -19.62 1.26 -3.13
C LEU A 367 -20.97 0.53 -2.87
N GLN A 368 -22.00 0.73 -3.72
CA GLN A 368 -23.29 0.07 -3.57
C GLN A 368 -23.24 -1.46 -3.74
N HIS A 369 -22.27 -1.95 -4.51
CA HIS A 369 -22.09 -3.38 -4.77
C HIS A 369 -21.21 -4.10 -3.72
N ALA A 370 -20.89 -3.44 -2.60
CA ALA A 370 -20.12 -4.00 -1.51
C ALA A 370 -21.00 -4.70 -0.48
N LYS A 371 -20.61 -5.91 -0.03
CA LYS A 371 -21.04 -6.50 1.25
C LYS A 371 -20.10 -6.07 2.39
N GLU A 372 -18.88 -5.76 2.05
CA GLU A 372 -17.86 -5.25 2.95
C GLU A 372 -17.00 -4.22 2.21
N ILE A 373 -16.77 -3.06 2.82
CA ILE A 373 -15.85 -2.04 2.32
C ILE A 373 -14.59 -2.10 3.16
N GLN A 374 -13.45 -2.32 2.51
CA GLN A 374 -12.17 -2.45 3.20
C GLN A 374 -11.29 -1.23 2.96
N ILE A 375 -11.03 -0.47 4.01
CA ILE A 375 -10.07 0.64 4.01
C ILE A 375 -8.65 0.07 4.05
N LYS A 376 -7.86 0.32 2.99
CA LYS A 376 -6.47 -0.09 2.94
C LYS A 376 -5.57 1.00 3.49
N VAL A 377 -5.13 0.86 4.74
CA VAL A 377 -4.14 1.76 5.34
C VAL A 377 -2.73 1.39 4.88
N ALA A 378 -2.42 0.09 4.87
CA ALA A 378 -1.12 -0.41 4.43
C ALA A 378 -1.24 -1.84 3.86
N GLN A 379 -0.13 -2.41 3.41
CA GLN A 379 -0.07 -3.71 2.77
C GLN A 379 1.13 -4.51 3.33
N GLY A 380 0.91 -5.72 3.81
CA GLY A 380 1.91 -6.54 4.50
C GLY A 380 3.19 -6.78 3.69
N ALA A 381 3.06 -7.11 2.40
CA ALA A 381 4.21 -7.39 1.53
C ALA A 381 5.14 -6.18 1.29
N LYS A 382 4.68 -4.97 1.47
CA LYS A 382 5.45 -3.74 1.25
C LYS A 382 4.95 -2.58 2.12
N PRO A 383 5.11 -2.66 3.43
CA PRO A 383 4.72 -1.57 4.34
C PRO A 383 5.41 -0.26 3.95
N GLY A 384 4.69 0.85 4.00
CA GLY A 384 5.23 2.17 3.66
C GLY A 384 5.44 2.47 2.18
N GLU A 385 5.22 1.53 1.25
CA GLU A 385 5.37 1.77 -0.20
C GLU A 385 4.10 2.27 -0.88
N GLY A 386 2.93 1.95 -0.34
CA GLY A 386 1.64 2.22 -0.98
C GLY A 386 1.37 1.36 -2.22
N GLY A 387 0.38 1.77 -3.01
CA GLY A 387 0.00 1.11 -4.26
C GLY A 387 0.88 1.53 -5.43
N GLN A 388 1.15 0.59 -6.34
CA GLN A 388 1.87 0.84 -7.58
C GLN A 388 1.35 -0.07 -8.68
N LEU A 389 1.21 0.46 -9.88
CA LEU A 389 1.01 -0.33 -11.09
C LEU A 389 1.91 0.26 -12.20
N PRO A 390 2.84 -0.53 -12.79
CA PRO A 390 3.71 -0.02 -13.84
C PRO A 390 2.91 0.33 -15.10
N GLY A 391 3.33 1.35 -15.83
CA GLY A 391 2.65 1.81 -17.06
C GLY A 391 2.44 0.70 -18.08
N THR A 392 3.39 -0.23 -18.19
CA THR A 392 3.28 -1.43 -19.05
C THR A 392 2.10 -2.35 -18.74
N LYS A 393 1.48 -2.21 -17.56
CA LYS A 393 0.25 -2.95 -17.16
C LYS A 393 -1.01 -2.08 -17.19
N VAL A 394 -0.87 -0.77 -17.46
CA VAL A 394 -2.02 0.16 -17.55
C VAL A 394 -2.54 0.18 -18.98
N TYR A 395 -3.09 -0.93 -19.42
CA TYR A 395 -3.80 -1.06 -20.70
C TYR A 395 -5.06 -0.21 -20.73
N PRO A 396 -5.65 0.06 -21.89
CA PRO A 396 -6.87 0.89 -22.01
C PRO A 396 -8.01 0.49 -21.08
N TRP A 397 -8.30 -0.80 -20.97
CA TRP A 397 -9.34 -1.32 -20.06
C TRP A 397 -9.00 -1.17 -18.57
N ILE A 398 -7.71 -1.21 -18.21
CA ILE A 398 -7.27 -0.96 -16.84
C ILE A 398 -7.36 0.53 -16.52
N ALA A 399 -6.90 1.37 -17.46
CA ALA A 399 -6.98 2.83 -17.33
C ALA A 399 -8.42 3.29 -17.11
N LYS A 400 -9.37 2.76 -17.90
CA LYS A 400 -10.81 3.04 -17.77
C LYS A 400 -11.32 2.73 -16.36
N THR A 401 -11.06 1.51 -15.86
CA THR A 401 -11.52 1.07 -14.53
C THR A 401 -10.92 1.88 -13.40
N ARG A 402 -9.69 2.38 -13.57
CA ARG A 402 -8.96 3.12 -12.54
C ARG A 402 -9.06 4.65 -12.65
N GLY A 403 -9.82 5.18 -13.61
CA GLY A 403 -9.89 6.62 -13.86
C GLY A 403 -8.52 7.21 -14.17
N SER A 404 -7.77 6.62 -15.12
CA SER A 404 -6.41 7.01 -15.45
C SER A 404 -6.15 6.93 -16.95
N THR A 405 -4.91 7.18 -17.38
CA THR A 405 -4.51 7.21 -18.78
C THR A 405 -3.69 5.95 -19.12
N PRO A 406 -3.95 5.30 -20.29
CA PRO A 406 -3.18 4.14 -20.74
C PRO A 406 -1.67 4.45 -20.80
N GLY A 407 -0.84 3.45 -20.46
CA GLY A 407 0.61 3.55 -20.54
C GLY A 407 1.29 4.36 -19.43
N ILE A 408 0.53 5.10 -18.63
CA ILE A 408 1.08 5.91 -17.54
C ILE A 408 1.03 5.12 -16.23
N GLY A 409 2.18 5.02 -15.54
CA GLY A 409 2.28 4.32 -14.28
C GLY A 409 1.44 4.97 -13.18
N LEU A 410 0.81 4.15 -12.35
CA LEU A 410 0.00 4.59 -11.22
C LEU A 410 0.77 4.43 -9.92
N ILE A 411 0.83 5.49 -9.13
CA ILE A 411 1.45 5.53 -7.81
C ILE A 411 0.40 5.98 -6.79
N SER A 412 0.31 5.24 -5.71
CA SER A 412 -0.51 5.57 -4.55
C SER A 412 0.39 5.65 -3.33
N PRO A 413 0.98 6.81 -3.05
CA PRO A 413 1.90 6.92 -1.94
C PRO A 413 1.18 6.66 -0.60
N PRO A 414 1.84 6.08 0.39
CA PRO A 414 1.49 6.20 1.78
C PRO A 414 2.04 7.54 2.30
N PRO A 415 1.46 8.16 3.30
CA PRO A 415 0.18 7.87 3.91
C PRO A 415 -1.01 8.29 3.03
N HIS A 416 -2.21 7.95 3.47
CA HIS A 416 -3.44 8.50 2.87
C HIS A 416 -3.53 9.99 3.18
N HIS A 417 -3.87 10.80 2.18
CA HIS A 417 -3.90 12.26 2.31
C HIS A 417 -5.09 12.80 3.13
N ASP A 418 -6.00 11.94 3.54
CA ASP A 418 -7.19 12.25 4.34
C ASP A 418 -7.20 11.56 5.72
N ILE A 419 -6.13 10.83 6.09
CA ILE A 419 -6.04 10.13 7.37
C ILE A 419 -4.71 10.50 8.05
N TYR A 420 -4.79 11.34 9.07
CA TYR A 420 -3.67 11.79 9.89
C TYR A 420 -3.83 11.42 11.37
N SER A 421 -5.05 11.00 11.75
CA SER A 421 -5.39 10.61 13.10
C SER A 421 -6.45 9.49 13.10
N ILE A 422 -6.77 8.95 14.27
CA ILE A 422 -7.88 8.00 14.44
C ILE A 422 -9.23 8.70 14.18
N GLU A 423 -9.34 9.98 14.47
CA GLU A 423 -10.54 10.79 14.24
C GLU A 423 -10.82 10.93 12.73
N ASP A 424 -9.78 11.18 11.92
CA ASP A 424 -9.92 11.21 10.45
C ASP A 424 -10.34 9.84 9.89
N LEU A 425 -9.78 8.76 10.43
CA LEU A 425 -10.20 7.40 10.09
C LEU A 425 -11.66 7.15 10.50
N ALA A 426 -12.08 7.63 11.66
CA ALA A 426 -13.47 7.52 12.13
C ALA A 426 -14.42 8.28 11.19
N GLN A 427 -14.01 9.47 10.69
CA GLN A 427 -14.78 10.19 9.69
C GLN A 427 -14.89 9.41 8.38
N LEU A 428 -13.80 8.82 7.87
CA LEU A 428 -13.85 7.99 6.66
C LEU A 428 -14.75 6.75 6.85
N ILE A 429 -14.68 6.10 8.02
CA ILE A 429 -15.56 4.96 8.34
C ILE A 429 -17.03 5.43 8.31
N HIS A 430 -17.34 6.60 8.86
CA HIS A 430 -18.66 7.18 8.85
C HIS A 430 -19.12 7.55 7.44
N ASP A 431 -18.28 8.19 6.61
CA ASP A 431 -18.57 8.51 5.21
C ASP A 431 -18.95 7.24 4.41
N LEU A 432 -18.15 6.18 4.55
CA LEU A 432 -18.38 4.91 3.83
C LEU A 432 -19.64 4.19 4.34
N LYS A 433 -19.92 4.29 5.62
CA LYS A 433 -21.15 3.73 6.19
C LYS A 433 -22.39 4.48 5.72
N ASN A 434 -22.32 5.81 5.56
CA ASN A 434 -23.37 6.61 4.93
C ASN A 434 -23.49 6.29 3.42
N ALA A 435 -22.37 6.07 2.74
CA ALA A 435 -22.37 5.67 1.31
C ALA A 435 -22.97 4.28 1.09
N ASN A 436 -22.79 3.32 2.01
CA ASN A 436 -23.45 2.01 1.97
C ASN A 436 -23.72 1.52 3.41
N LYS A 437 -24.92 1.78 3.89
CA LYS A 437 -25.36 1.43 5.26
C LYS A 437 -25.38 -0.08 5.54
N ASP A 438 -25.53 -0.91 4.51
CA ASP A 438 -25.67 -2.36 4.63
C ASP A 438 -24.30 -3.09 4.62
N ALA A 439 -23.22 -2.43 4.20
CA ALA A 439 -21.88 -3.01 4.17
C ALA A 439 -21.17 -2.93 5.53
N ASP A 440 -20.44 -3.97 5.89
CA ASP A 440 -19.46 -3.93 6.99
C ASP A 440 -18.26 -3.07 6.59
N ILE A 441 -17.70 -2.31 7.53
CA ILE A 441 -16.48 -1.52 7.30
C ILE A 441 -15.28 -2.22 7.94
N ALA A 442 -14.35 -2.65 7.10
CA ALA A 442 -13.09 -3.27 7.51
C ALA A 442 -11.91 -2.30 7.36
N VAL A 443 -10.94 -2.40 8.26
CA VAL A 443 -9.68 -1.66 8.16
C VAL A 443 -8.52 -2.63 8.08
N LYS A 444 -7.71 -2.52 7.01
CA LYS A 444 -6.54 -3.35 6.79
C LYS A 444 -5.28 -2.67 7.34
N LEU A 445 -4.67 -3.32 8.33
CA LEU A 445 -3.41 -2.94 8.97
C LEU A 445 -2.32 -3.95 8.60
N VAL A 446 -1.08 -3.61 8.89
CA VAL A 446 0.06 -4.52 8.74
C VAL A 446 0.56 -5.00 10.09
N SER A 447 1.05 -6.24 10.12
CA SER A 447 1.76 -6.78 11.28
C SER A 447 3.05 -6.00 11.49
N LYS A 448 3.13 -5.31 12.62
CA LYS A 448 4.29 -4.56 13.12
C LYS A 448 4.16 -4.36 14.62
N THR A 449 5.26 -4.06 15.29
CA THR A 449 5.20 -3.68 16.71
C THR A 449 4.33 -2.44 16.91
N GLY A 450 3.42 -2.50 17.90
CA GLY A 450 2.47 -1.42 18.20
C GLY A 450 1.15 -1.49 17.41
N VAL A 451 0.97 -2.48 16.53
CA VAL A 451 -0.29 -2.63 15.77
C VAL A 451 -1.50 -2.83 16.66
N GLY A 452 -1.34 -3.44 17.83
CA GLY A 452 -2.43 -3.59 18.82
C GLY A 452 -2.98 -2.26 19.32
N THR A 453 -2.12 -1.26 19.54
CA THR A 453 -2.53 0.10 19.91
C THR A 453 -3.30 0.78 18.78
N ILE A 454 -2.82 0.65 17.54
CA ILE A 454 -3.52 1.16 16.34
C ILE A 454 -4.89 0.47 16.21
N ALA A 455 -4.95 -0.84 16.37
CA ALA A 455 -6.18 -1.62 16.31
C ALA A 455 -7.20 -1.20 17.37
N SER A 456 -6.74 -0.84 18.58
CA SER A 456 -7.61 -0.31 19.63
C SER A 456 -8.24 1.02 19.22
N GLY A 457 -7.49 1.90 18.58
CA GLY A 457 -8.01 3.14 17.97
C GLY A 457 -9.03 2.84 16.87
N VAL A 458 -8.72 1.90 15.97
CA VAL A 458 -9.63 1.48 14.88
C VAL A 458 -10.95 0.91 15.42
N ALA A 459 -10.89 0.10 16.48
CA ALA A 459 -12.10 -0.42 17.13
C ALA A 459 -12.96 0.70 17.76
N LYS A 460 -12.31 1.72 18.35
CA LYS A 460 -13.00 2.92 18.87
C LYS A 460 -13.56 3.81 17.75
N ALA A 461 -12.96 3.78 16.56
CA ALA A 461 -13.44 4.48 15.37
C ALA A 461 -14.60 3.74 14.66
N PHE A 462 -15.20 2.74 15.31
CA PHE A 462 -16.37 1.98 14.84
C PHE A 462 -16.15 1.07 13.62
N ALA A 463 -14.94 0.62 13.35
CA ALA A 463 -14.72 -0.43 12.36
C ALA A 463 -15.44 -1.73 12.77
N ASP A 464 -16.02 -2.46 11.82
CA ASP A 464 -16.64 -3.76 12.05
C ASP A 464 -15.61 -4.89 12.08
N LYS A 465 -14.53 -4.73 11.33
CA LYS A 465 -13.47 -5.73 11.17
C LYS A 465 -12.09 -5.09 11.06
N ILE A 466 -11.08 -5.77 11.57
CA ILE A 466 -9.66 -5.41 11.43
C ILE A 466 -8.94 -6.58 10.76
N VAL A 467 -8.21 -6.28 9.69
CA VAL A 467 -7.36 -7.25 8.97
C VAL A 467 -5.91 -7.02 9.34
N ILE A 468 -5.25 -8.03 9.88
CA ILE A 468 -3.81 -8.01 10.18
C ILE A 468 -3.06 -8.76 9.09
N SER A 469 -2.31 -8.03 8.28
CA SER A 469 -1.60 -8.56 7.11
C SER A 469 -0.13 -8.82 7.42
N GLY A 470 0.33 -10.06 7.22
CA GLY A 470 1.73 -10.43 7.41
C GLY A 470 2.62 -10.07 6.21
N TYR A 471 3.96 -10.08 6.43
CA TYR A 471 4.96 -9.74 5.42
C TYR A 471 4.96 -10.68 4.20
N ASP A 472 4.53 -11.92 4.37
CA ASP A 472 4.45 -12.95 3.32
C ASP A 472 3.33 -12.68 2.28
N GLY A 473 2.57 -11.59 2.41
CA GLY A 473 1.62 -11.13 1.42
C GLY A 473 2.30 -10.91 0.06
N GLY A 474 1.66 -11.35 -1.04
CA GLY A 474 2.18 -11.19 -2.38
C GLY A 474 1.91 -9.80 -2.97
N THR A 475 2.63 -9.45 -4.02
CA THR A 475 2.33 -8.32 -4.89
C THR A 475 2.61 -8.67 -6.34
N GLY A 476 1.65 -8.40 -7.22
CA GLY A 476 1.75 -8.61 -8.67
C GLY A 476 2.31 -7.40 -9.44
N ALA A 477 2.71 -6.34 -8.76
CA ALA A 477 3.02 -5.06 -9.42
C ALA A 477 4.33 -4.41 -8.94
N SER A 478 4.88 -4.82 -7.80
CA SER A 478 6.05 -4.15 -7.21
C SER A 478 7.36 -4.85 -7.55
N PRO A 479 8.46 -4.09 -7.71
CA PRO A 479 9.79 -4.64 -7.90
C PRO A 479 10.27 -5.39 -6.66
N LYS A 480 11.28 -6.26 -6.85
CA LYS A 480 11.86 -7.08 -5.79
C LYS A 480 12.35 -6.27 -4.59
N THR A 481 12.97 -5.12 -4.82
CA THR A 481 13.51 -4.24 -3.77
C THR A 481 12.45 -3.65 -2.84
N SER A 482 11.20 -3.62 -3.27
CA SER A 482 10.09 -3.10 -2.46
C SER A 482 9.50 -4.12 -1.50
N ILE A 483 9.77 -5.42 -1.70
CA ILE A 483 9.18 -6.51 -0.92
C ILE A 483 10.20 -7.29 -0.07
N GLN A 484 11.49 -7.03 -0.24
CA GLN A 484 12.53 -7.59 0.60
C GLN A 484 12.68 -6.77 1.88
N HIS A 485 12.89 -7.46 3.01
CA HIS A 485 13.20 -6.86 4.31
C HIS A 485 12.12 -5.90 4.84
N ALA A 486 10.86 -6.07 4.44
CA ALA A 486 9.74 -5.24 4.87
C ALA A 486 8.69 -6.09 5.60
N GLY A 487 8.10 -5.55 6.69
CA GLY A 487 7.04 -6.19 7.46
C GLY A 487 7.53 -7.33 8.39
N VAL A 488 6.62 -7.78 9.26
CA VAL A 488 6.84 -8.89 10.18
C VAL A 488 5.78 -9.98 9.99
N PRO A 489 6.01 -11.22 10.49
CA PRO A 489 5.04 -12.30 10.41
C PRO A 489 3.69 -11.92 11.02
N TRP A 490 2.59 -12.42 10.41
CA TRP A 490 1.23 -12.12 10.90
C TRP A 490 0.99 -12.66 12.31
N GLU A 491 1.66 -13.73 12.70
CA GLU A 491 1.53 -14.34 14.01
C GLU A 491 1.82 -13.35 15.14
N ILE A 492 2.82 -12.48 14.95
CA ILE A 492 3.19 -11.44 15.92
C ILE A 492 2.11 -10.38 16.01
N GLY A 493 1.73 -9.81 14.88
CA GLY A 493 0.75 -8.72 14.85
C GLY A 493 -0.65 -9.16 15.24
N LEU A 494 -1.06 -10.37 14.87
CA LEU A 494 -2.37 -10.92 15.25
C LEU A 494 -2.45 -11.17 16.76
N ALA A 495 -1.44 -11.83 17.35
CA ALA A 495 -1.40 -12.08 18.79
C ALA A 495 -1.38 -10.76 19.57
N GLU A 496 -0.53 -9.79 19.18
CA GLU A 496 -0.49 -8.47 19.81
C GLU A 496 -1.86 -7.77 19.73
N THR A 497 -2.50 -7.81 18.55
CA THR A 497 -3.81 -7.18 18.34
C THR A 497 -4.89 -7.81 19.22
N HIS A 498 -4.99 -9.15 19.20
CA HIS A 498 -5.97 -9.88 20.00
C HIS A 498 -5.80 -9.57 21.49
N GLN A 499 -4.59 -9.69 22.02
CA GLN A 499 -4.24 -9.42 23.40
C GLN A 499 -4.54 -7.97 23.80
N THR A 500 -4.13 -6.99 22.98
CA THR A 500 -4.33 -5.56 23.27
C THR A 500 -5.81 -5.18 23.25
N LEU A 501 -6.59 -5.71 22.32
CA LEU A 501 -8.05 -5.50 22.28
C LEU A 501 -8.74 -6.08 23.51
N LYS A 502 -8.31 -7.25 24.01
CA LYS A 502 -8.83 -7.83 25.26
C LYS A 502 -8.47 -6.95 26.47
N LEU A 503 -7.22 -6.51 26.59
CA LEU A 503 -6.76 -5.62 27.66
C LEU A 503 -7.54 -4.29 27.75
N ASN A 504 -8.10 -3.84 26.63
CA ASN A 504 -8.85 -2.60 26.54
C ASN A 504 -10.37 -2.80 26.45
N ASP A 505 -10.91 -4.01 26.68
CA ASP A 505 -12.33 -4.36 26.56
C ASP A 505 -12.94 -4.02 25.18
N LEU A 506 -12.14 -4.10 24.12
CA LEU A 506 -12.54 -3.76 22.76
C LEU A 506 -12.73 -4.98 21.84
N ARG A 507 -12.28 -6.18 22.29
CA ARG A 507 -12.27 -7.37 21.43
C ARG A 507 -13.66 -7.78 20.95
N SER A 508 -14.67 -7.61 21.77
CA SER A 508 -16.07 -7.92 21.41
C SER A 508 -16.67 -7.01 20.33
N ARG A 509 -16.05 -5.87 20.01
CA ARG A 509 -16.58 -4.89 19.03
C ARG A 509 -16.21 -5.22 17.59
N VAL A 510 -15.11 -5.94 17.35
CA VAL A 510 -14.53 -6.13 16.02
C VAL A 510 -14.22 -7.59 15.73
N LYS A 511 -14.42 -7.98 14.47
CA LYS A 511 -13.86 -9.24 13.96
C LYS A 511 -12.38 -9.06 13.67
N LEU A 512 -11.60 -10.11 13.85
CA LEU A 512 -10.22 -10.16 13.40
C LEU A 512 -10.07 -11.10 12.20
N GLU A 513 -9.44 -10.59 11.16
CA GLU A 513 -9.01 -11.37 10.00
C GLU A 513 -7.49 -11.33 9.90
N THR A 514 -6.87 -12.40 9.42
CA THR A 514 -5.45 -12.39 9.06
C THR A 514 -5.22 -12.89 7.65
N ASP A 515 -4.21 -12.33 6.98
CA ASP A 515 -3.68 -12.80 5.70
C ASP A 515 -2.15 -12.81 5.72
N GLY A 516 -1.55 -13.51 4.77
CA GLY A 516 -0.11 -13.63 4.65
C GLY A 516 0.35 -15.09 4.59
N LYS A 517 0.10 -15.77 3.47
CA LYS A 517 0.56 -17.13 3.19
C LYS A 517 -0.08 -18.20 4.09
N LEU A 518 -1.40 -18.17 4.19
CA LEU A 518 -2.16 -19.32 4.69
C LEU A 518 -2.22 -20.39 3.59
N LEU A 519 -1.75 -21.59 3.87
CA LEU A 519 -1.52 -22.65 2.86
C LEU A 519 -2.36 -23.90 3.14
N THR A 520 -2.63 -24.20 4.40
CA THR A 520 -3.27 -25.45 4.87
C THR A 520 -4.29 -25.17 5.95
N GLY A 521 -5.14 -26.13 6.27
CA GLY A 521 -6.08 -26.05 7.41
C GLY A 521 -5.35 -25.92 8.76
N LYS A 522 -4.11 -26.40 8.85
CA LYS A 522 -3.27 -26.24 10.04
C LYS A 522 -2.86 -24.79 10.27
N ASP A 523 -2.53 -24.04 9.18
CA ASP A 523 -2.25 -22.61 9.30
C ASP A 523 -3.48 -21.85 9.79
N VAL A 524 -4.67 -22.21 9.28
CA VAL A 524 -5.93 -21.62 9.73
C VAL A 524 -6.20 -21.92 11.21
N ALA A 525 -5.94 -23.14 11.66
CA ALA A 525 -6.10 -23.49 13.07
C ALA A 525 -5.18 -22.68 13.99
N TYR A 526 -3.93 -22.46 13.60
CA TYR A 526 -3.02 -21.58 14.36
C TYR A 526 -3.48 -20.13 14.35
N ALA A 527 -3.92 -19.61 13.21
CA ALA A 527 -4.45 -18.26 13.11
C ALA A 527 -5.69 -18.09 14.01
N CYS A 528 -6.57 -19.09 14.04
CA CYS A 528 -7.73 -19.12 14.91
C CYS A 528 -7.31 -19.09 16.40
N ALA A 529 -6.42 -19.97 16.82
CA ALA A 529 -5.94 -20.03 18.20
C ALA A 529 -5.24 -18.73 18.63
N LEU A 530 -4.62 -17.97 17.71
CA LEU A 530 -4.03 -16.67 17.99
C LEU A 530 -5.03 -15.49 17.88
N GLY A 531 -6.31 -15.75 17.58
CA GLY A 531 -7.40 -14.78 17.69
C GLY A 531 -8.13 -14.38 16.41
N ALA A 532 -7.82 -14.97 15.24
CA ALA A 532 -8.53 -14.69 14.00
C ALA A 532 -9.88 -15.42 13.91
N GLU A 533 -10.90 -14.75 13.36
CA GLU A 533 -12.24 -15.27 13.08
C GLU A 533 -12.50 -15.45 11.59
N GLU A 534 -11.78 -14.68 10.74
CA GLU A 534 -11.83 -14.78 9.28
C GLU A 534 -10.40 -14.92 8.70
N PHE A 535 -10.27 -15.50 7.52
CA PHE A 535 -8.98 -15.93 6.97
C PHE A 535 -8.83 -15.57 5.51
N GLY A 536 -7.76 -14.83 5.18
CA GLY A 536 -7.49 -14.32 3.84
C GLY A 536 -6.47 -15.17 3.06
N PHE A 537 -6.83 -15.60 1.86
CA PHE A 537 -5.99 -16.40 0.97
C PHE A 537 -5.70 -15.66 -0.33
N ALA A 538 -4.43 -15.51 -0.71
CA ALA A 538 -4.05 -14.86 -1.96
C ALA A 538 -3.20 -15.78 -2.86
N THR A 539 -1.98 -16.13 -2.44
CA THR A 539 -1.05 -16.88 -3.28
C THR A 539 -1.53 -18.31 -3.56
N ALA A 540 -2.06 -19.01 -2.55
CA ALA A 540 -2.52 -20.38 -2.74
C ALA A 540 -3.66 -20.51 -3.76
N PRO A 541 -4.74 -19.70 -3.73
CA PRO A 541 -5.73 -19.69 -4.81
C PRO A 541 -5.16 -19.39 -6.18
N LEU A 542 -4.16 -18.47 -6.31
CA LEU A 542 -3.51 -18.23 -7.59
C LEU A 542 -2.71 -19.45 -8.09
N VAL A 543 -2.05 -20.18 -7.19
CA VAL A 543 -1.37 -21.45 -7.54
C VAL A 543 -2.39 -22.47 -8.01
N VAL A 544 -3.52 -22.60 -7.34
CA VAL A 544 -4.64 -23.46 -7.74
C VAL A 544 -5.17 -23.11 -9.14
N LEU A 545 -5.20 -21.81 -9.48
CA LEU A 545 -5.58 -21.31 -10.79
C LEU A 545 -4.48 -21.46 -11.86
N GLY A 546 -3.32 -22.02 -11.54
CA GLY A 546 -2.25 -22.32 -12.46
C GLY A 546 -0.97 -21.52 -12.32
N CYS A 547 -0.83 -20.64 -11.30
CA CYS A 547 0.42 -19.95 -11.04
C CYS A 547 1.55 -20.96 -10.72
N ILE A 548 2.70 -20.80 -11.36
CA ILE A 548 3.90 -21.63 -11.21
C ILE A 548 5.05 -20.91 -10.48
N MET A 549 4.75 -19.80 -9.84
CA MET A 549 5.69 -19.02 -9.02
C MET A 549 6.95 -18.53 -9.76
N MET A 550 6.83 -18.19 -11.05
CA MET A 550 7.92 -17.60 -11.87
C MET A 550 8.44 -16.26 -11.38
N ARG A 551 7.65 -15.55 -10.51
CA ARG A 551 8.03 -14.24 -9.93
C ARG A 551 8.30 -13.12 -10.95
N VAL A 552 7.69 -13.20 -12.14
CA VAL A 552 7.75 -12.16 -13.20
C VAL A 552 6.46 -11.32 -13.28
N CYS A 553 5.64 -11.36 -12.24
CA CYS A 553 4.32 -10.72 -12.20
C CYS A 553 4.37 -9.20 -12.50
N HIS A 554 5.43 -8.51 -12.06
CA HIS A 554 5.60 -7.06 -12.25
C HIS A 554 6.01 -6.68 -13.69
N LYS A 555 6.41 -7.66 -14.53
CA LYS A 555 6.93 -7.43 -15.89
C LYS A 555 5.88 -7.58 -16.99
N ASP A 556 4.62 -7.88 -16.66
CA ASP A 556 3.56 -8.22 -17.63
C ASP A 556 3.82 -9.45 -18.53
N THR A 557 4.75 -10.34 -18.12
CA THR A 557 5.22 -11.50 -18.89
C THR A 557 4.85 -12.84 -18.24
N CYS A 558 3.72 -12.90 -17.50
CA CYS A 558 3.28 -14.11 -16.82
C CYS A 558 2.93 -15.21 -17.83
N PRO A 559 3.67 -16.34 -17.89
CA PRO A 559 3.53 -17.35 -18.96
C PRO A 559 2.26 -18.20 -18.84
N VAL A 560 1.53 -18.07 -17.73
CA VAL A 560 0.30 -18.84 -17.46
C VAL A 560 -0.96 -17.98 -17.41
N GLY A 561 -0.87 -16.72 -17.83
CA GLY A 561 -2.01 -15.81 -17.95
C GLY A 561 -2.62 -15.31 -16.63
N VAL A 562 -2.06 -15.63 -15.48
CA VAL A 562 -2.63 -15.26 -14.16
C VAL A 562 -2.37 -13.79 -13.80
N ALA A 563 -1.17 -13.28 -14.08
CA ALA A 563 -0.75 -11.95 -13.62
C ALA A 563 -0.19 -11.10 -14.77
N THR A 564 -0.93 -11.01 -15.85
CA THR A 564 -0.59 -10.22 -17.04
C THR A 564 -1.83 -9.56 -17.63
N GLN A 565 -1.65 -8.49 -18.39
CA GLN A 565 -2.69 -7.84 -19.18
C GLN A 565 -2.54 -8.11 -20.69
N ASN A 566 -1.39 -8.67 -21.11
CA ASN A 566 -1.15 -9.07 -22.50
C ASN A 566 -2.17 -10.09 -22.98
N LYS A 567 -2.88 -9.80 -24.06
CA LYS A 567 -3.99 -10.63 -24.59
C LYS A 567 -3.55 -12.06 -24.93
N ASP A 568 -2.37 -12.23 -25.52
CA ASP A 568 -1.87 -13.55 -25.96
C ASP A 568 -1.52 -14.41 -24.74
N LEU A 569 -0.91 -13.82 -23.72
CA LEU A 569 -0.57 -14.52 -22.48
C LEU A 569 -1.85 -14.81 -21.66
N ARG A 570 -2.84 -13.91 -21.62
CA ARG A 570 -4.13 -14.15 -20.98
C ARG A 570 -4.88 -15.31 -21.60
N ALA A 571 -4.77 -15.52 -22.93
CA ALA A 571 -5.35 -16.67 -23.62
C ALA A 571 -4.81 -18.03 -23.13
N LEU A 572 -3.67 -18.05 -22.44
CA LEU A 572 -3.08 -19.25 -21.82
C LEU A 572 -3.68 -19.60 -20.45
N TYR A 573 -4.51 -18.73 -19.89
CA TYR A 573 -5.17 -18.98 -18.60
C TYR A 573 -6.07 -20.22 -18.64
N ARG A 574 -5.95 -21.08 -17.61
CA ARG A 574 -6.68 -22.37 -17.53
C ARG A 574 -7.39 -22.56 -16.18
N GLY A 575 -7.37 -21.54 -15.33
CA GLY A 575 -8.04 -21.59 -14.02
C GLY A 575 -9.56 -21.71 -14.15
N LYS A 576 -10.20 -22.37 -13.19
CA LYS A 576 -11.65 -22.52 -13.11
C LYS A 576 -12.14 -22.33 -11.69
N ALA A 577 -13.35 -21.80 -11.51
CA ALA A 577 -13.92 -21.51 -10.19
C ALA A 577 -13.96 -22.75 -9.29
N HIS A 578 -14.35 -23.91 -9.82
CA HIS A 578 -14.44 -25.14 -9.02
C HIS A 578 -13.08 -25.61 -8.48
N HIS A 579 -11.93 -25.26 -9.10
CA HIS A 579 -10.62 -25.56 -8.53
C HIS A 579 -10.42 -24.82 -7.19
N VAL A 580 -10.84 -23.57 -7.14
CA VAL A 580 -10.75 -22.75 -5.89
C VAL A 580 -11.78 -23.23 -4.88
N VAL A 581 -13.00 -23.58 -5.31
CA VAL A 581 -14.03 -24.19 -4.45
C VAL A 581 -13.49 -25.46 -3.78
N ASN A 582 -12.88 -26.38 -4.54
CA ASN A 582 -12.29 -27.60 -4.02
C ASN A 582 -11.18 -27.29 -3.00
N PHE A 583 -10.31 -26.33 -3.32
CA PHE A 583 -9.25 -25.88 -2.39
C PHE A 583 -9.82 -25.40 -1.05
N MET A 584 -10.81 -24.51 -1.08
CA MET A 584 -11.42 -23.99 0.15
C MET A 584 -12.14 -25.09 0.96
N HIS A 585 -12.81 -26.03 0.25
CA HIS A 585 -13.40 -27.20 0.91
C HIS A 585 -12.36 -28.07 1.59
N PHE A 586 -11.20 -28.30 0.96
CA PHE A 586 -10.12 -29.12 1.55
C PHE A 586 -9.51 -28.43 2.77
N ILE A 587 -9.28 -27.12 2.72
CA ILE A 587 -8.83 -26.34 3.89
C ILE A 587 -9.83 -26.48 5.04
N ALA A 588 -11.13 -26.30 4.76
CA ALA A 588 -12.18 -26.42 5.77
C ALA A 588 -12.31 -27.84 6.35
N GLN A 589 -12.18 -28.88 5.49
CA GLN A 589 -12.21 -30.26 5.94
C GLN A 589 -11.01 -30.58 6.84
N GLU A 590 -9.80 -30.13 6.48
CA GLU A 590 -8.63 -30.32 7.34
C GLU A 590 -8.78 -29.59 8.67
N LEU A 591 -9.35 -28.37 8.67
CA LEU A 591 -9.67 -27.65 9.91
C LEU A 591 -10.69 -28.40 10.77
N ARG A 592 -11.73 -29.01 10.17
CA ARG A 592 -12.68 -29.88 10.88
C ARG A 592 -12.00 -31.04 11.59
N GLU A 593 -11.07 -31.71 10.91
CA GLU A 593 -10.29 -32.83 11.48
C GLU A 593 -9.47 -32.36 12.70
N ILE A 594 -8.87 -31.14 12.59
CA ILE A 594 -8.13 -30.55 13.71
C ILE A 594 -9.07 -30.23 14.89
N LEU A 595 -10.20 -29.56 14.61
CA LEU A 595 -11.21 -29.25 15.64
C LEU A 595 -11.70 -30.55 16.35
N ALA A 596 -12.02 -31.57 15.58
CA ALA A 596 -12.43 -32.87 16.12
C ALA A 596 -11.34 -33.47 17.05
N SER A 597 -10.06 -33.42 16.66
CA SER A 597 -8.93 -33.89 17.46
C SER A 597 -8.73 -33.09 18.76
N LEU A 598 -9.13 -31.81 18.76
CA LEU A 598 -9.08 -30.91 19.91
C LEU A 598 -10.34 -31.00 20.81
N GLY A 599 -11.36 -31.77 20.42
CA GLY A 599 -12.62 -31.87 21.15
C GLY A 599 -13.54 -30.64 20.99
N LEU A 600 -13.34 -29.84 19.93
CA LEU A 600 -14.06 -28.59 19.68
C LEU A 600 -15.12 -28.78 18.59
N LYS A 601 -16.29 -28.14 18.75
CA LYS A 601 -17.41 -28.27 17.82
C LYS A 601 -17.46 -27.19 16.75
N ARG A 602 -16.96 -25.99 17.03
CA ARG A 602 -17.05 -24.84 16.14
C ARG A 602 -15.69 -24.13 16.04
N VAL A 603 -15.48 -23.40 14.98
CA VAL A 603 -14.29 -22.56 14.79
C VAL A 603 -14.19 -21.52 15.91
N GLU A 604 -15.32 -20.91 16.31
CA GLU A 604 -15.35 -19.96 17.43
C GLU A 604 -14.80 -20.53 18.74
N ASP A 605 -14.99 -21.85 18.97
CA ASP A 605 -14.51 -22.50 20.19
C ASP A 605 -12.96 -22.57 20.24
N LEU A 606 -12.28 -22.39 19.09
CA LEU A 606 -10.81 -22.34 18.98
C LEU A 606 -10.25 -20.89 19.01
N VAL A 607 -11.08 -19.87 18.74
CA VAL A 607 -10.59 -18.49 18.66
C VAL A 607 -9.96 -18.04 19.97
N GLY A 608 -8.71 -17.59 19.89
CA GLY A 608 -7.95 -17.10 21.04
C GLY A 608 -7.56 -18.15 22.08
N ARG A 609 -7.71 -19.46 21.77
CA ARG A 609 -7.37 -20.57 22.65
C ARG A 609 -5.88 -20.90 22.62
N THR A 610 -5.05 -19.92 22.99
CA THR A 610 -3.59 -20.09 23.12
C THR A 610 -3.19 -21.11 24.17
N ASP A 611 -4.07 -21.39 25.14
CA ASP A 611 -3.92 -22.47 26.13
C ASP A 611 -3.82 -23.87 25.53
N LEU A 612 -4.37 -24.07 24.32
CA LEU A 612 -4.26 -25.31 23.55
C LEU A 612 -2.95 -25.43 22.76
N LEU A 613 -2.15 -24.36 22.69
CA LEU A 613 -0.87 -24.36 22.00
C LEU A 613 0.29 -24.59 22.99
N GLN A 614 1.33 -25.20 22.50
CA GLN A 614 2.63 -25.31 23.17
C GLN A 614 3.75 -25.23 22.14
N ARG A 615 4.96 -25.05 22.61
CA ARG A 615 6.17 -25.15 21.77
C ARG A 615 6.27 -26.54 21.17
N SER A 616 6.63 -26.64 19.90
CA SER A 616 6.73 -27.93 19.22
C SER A 616 7.83 -28.82 19.82
N SER A 617 7.44 -30.05 20.15
CA SER A 617 8.31 -31.09 20.68
C SER A 617 9.30 -31.62 19.63
N THR A 618 9.07 -31.35 18.35
CA THR A 618 9.92 -31.84 17.25
C THR A 618 11.14 -30.96 16.99
N LEU A 619 11.25 -29.79 17.66
CA LEU A 619 12.37 -28.87 17.50
C LEU A 619 13.66 -29.50 18.04
N LYS A 620 14.70 -29.51 17.19
CA LYS A 620 16.01 -30.01 17.64
C LYS A 620 16.56 -29.11 18.75
N ALA A 621 16.96 -29.70 19.85
CA ALA A 621 17.63 -28.97 20.92
C ALA A 621 18.86 -28.23 20.37
N ASN A 622 19.12 -27.04 20.87
CA ASN A 622 20.21 -26.15 20.45
C ASN A 622 20.12 -25.64 19.00
N SER A 623 18.99 -25.85 18.30
CA SER A 623 18.77 -25.18 16.99
C SER A 623 18.31 -23.75 17.18
N LYS A 624 18.57 -22.89 16.17
CA LYS A 624 18.06 -21.51 16.13
C LYS A 624 16.55 -21.45 16.34
N ALA A 625 15.79 -22.34 15.72
CA ALA A 625 14.34 -22.45 15.90
C ALA A 625 13.95 -22.76 17.37
N ALA A 626 14.76 -23.58 18.05
CA ALA A 626 14.56 -23.89 19.47
C ALA A 626 14.88 -22.71 20.40
N SER A 627 15.66 -21.74 19.99
CA SER A 627 15.99 -20.55 20.81
C SER A 627 14.90 -19.48 20.76
N ILE A 628 14.01 -19.51 19.75
CA ILE A 628 12.96 -18.50 19.64
C ILE A 628 11.95 -18.64 20.78
N ASP A 629 11.74 -17.57 21.53
CA ASP A 629 10.75 -17.51 22.62
C ASP A 629 9.38 -17.15 22.05
N VAL A 630 8.47 -18.11 22.05
CA VAL A 630 7.08 -17.95 21.57
C VAL A 630 6.08 -17.71 22.71
N GLU A 631 6.52 -17.66 23.98
CA GLU A 631 5.62 -17.57 25.14
C GLU A 631 4.77 -16.30 25.12
N LYS A 632 5.35 -15.18 24.68
CA LYS A 632 4.61 -13.90 24.56
C LYS A 632 3.44 -13.97 23.58
N LEU A 633 3.52 -14.79 22.55
CA LEU A 633 2.41 -15.00 21.62
C LEU A 633 1.27 -15.78 22.28
N LEU A 634 1.56 -16.60 23.27
CA LEU A 634 0.63 -17.50 23.92
C LEU A 634 0.06 -16.95 25.23
N CYS A 635 0.39 -15.71 25.62
CA CYS A 635 -0.13 -15.11 26.85
C CYS A 635 -1.65 -15.05 26.83
N PRO A 636 -2.35 -15.69 27.81
CA PRO A 636 -3.79 -15.58 27.92
C PRO A 636 -4.19 -14.26 28.57
N PHE A 637 -5.34 -13.73 28.15
CA PHE A 637 -5.99 -12.57 28.76
C PHE A 637 -7.47 -12.88 28.96
N ASP A 638 -8.08 -12.32 30.00
CA ASP A 638 -9.50 -12.46 30.27
C ASP A 638 -10.35 -11.64 29.28
N GLY A 639 -11.59 -12.03 29.09
CA GLY A 639 -12.56 -11.34 28.23
C GLY A 639 -12.92 -12.13 26.97
N PRO A 640 -13.84 -11.60 26.15
CA PRO A 640 -14.36 -12.25 24.95
C PRO A 640 -13.25 -12.50 23.92
N ASN A 641 -13.36 -13.60 23.17
CA ASN A 641 -12.43 -13.97 22.13
C ASN A 641 -12.92 -13.60 20.72
N THR A 642 -14.22 -13.33 20.58
CA THR A 642 -14.90 -13.08 19.29
C THR A 642 -15.68 -11.78 19.31
N LYS A 643 -16.13 -11.32 18.14
CA LYS A 643 -17.07 -10.18 18.04
C LYS A 643 -18.44 -10.61 18.57
N GLU A 644 -18.95 -9.88 19.54
CA GLU A 644 -20.28 -10.09 20.18
C GLU A 644 -21.19 -8.88 20.04
N ILE A 645 -20.62 -7.70 19.83
CA ILE A 645 -21.32 -6.41 19.82
C ILE A 645 -21.38 -5.87 18.37
N GLN A 646 -22.58 -5.54 17.91
CA GLN A 646 -22.74 -4.80 16.66
C GLN A 646 -22.37 -3.33 16.87
N GLN A 647 -21.52 -2.78 16.00
CA GLN A 647 -21.21 -1.34 16.02
C GLN A 647 -22.43 -0.54 15.60
N ASN A 648 -22.78 0.51 16.38
CA ASN A 648 -23.83 1.45 16.03
C ASN A 648 -23.20 2.76 15.53
N HIS A 649 -23.46 3.10 14.29
CA HIS A 649 -22.96 4.32 13.65
C HIS A 649 -23.90 5.52 13.81
N ASN A 650 -25.03 5.35 14.49
CA ASN A 650 -26.06 6.38 14.75
C ASN A 650 -26.60 7.06 13.48
N LEU A 651 -26.62 6.34 12.36
CA LEU A 651 -27.09 6.89 11.07
C LEU A 651 -28.56 7.30 11.12
N GLU A 652 -29.36 6.63 11.96
CA GLU A 652 -30.79 6.92 12.17
C GLU A 652 -31.07 8.32 12.70
N HIS A 653 -30.07 9.00 13.25
CA HIS A 653 -30.17 10.39 13.74
C HIS A 653 -29.50 11.39 12.78
N GLY A 654 -28.91 10.90 11.68
CA GLY A 654 -28.20 11.74 10.71
C GLY A 654 -29.15 12.66 9.93
N PHE A 655 -28.74 13.91 9.72
CA PHE A 655 -29.54 14.92 9.02
C PHE A 655 -29.93 14.48 7.61
N ASP A 656 -29.03 13.85 6.88
CA ASP A 656 -29.29 13.40 5.51
C ASP A 656 -30.43 12.36 5.48
N LEU A 657 -30.39 11.37 6.35
CA LEU A 657 -31.43 10.34 6.40
C LEU A 657 -32.78 10.91 6.85
N THR A 658 -32.79 11.69 7.94
CA THR A 658 -34.02 12.12 8.61
C THR A 658 -34.71 13.31 7.95
N ASN A 659 -33.96 14.18 7.29
CA ASN A 659 -34.44 15.42 6.70
C ASN A 659 -34.40 15.41 5.18
N LEU A 660 -33.22 15.13 4.60
CA LEU A 660 -33.01 15.26 3.16
C LEU A 660 -33.56 14.07 2.39
N TYR A 661 -33.17 12.86 2.77
CA TYR A 661 -33.62 11.64 2.07
C TYR A 661 -35.13 11.40 2.24
N GLU A 662 -35.70 11.62 3.41
CA GLU A 662 -37.14 11.44 3.64
C GLU A 662 -38.00 12.27 2.68
N VAL A 663 -37.59 13.52 2.37
CA VAL A 663 -38.33 14.37 1.44
C VAL A 663 -37.99 14.09 -0.04
N THR A 664 -36.77 13.63 -0.34
CA THR A 664 -36.32 13.36 -1.72
C THR A 664 -36.67 11.96 -2.22
N LYS A 665 -36.85 11.00 -1.32
CA LYS A 665 -37.13 9.59 -1.61
C LYS A 665 -38.22 9.35 -2.68
N PRO A 666 -39.45 9.96 -2.61
CA PRO A 666 -40.45 9.75 -3.64
C PRO A 666 -40.03 10.30 -5.02
N TYR A 667 -39.25 11.39 -5.03
CA TYR A 667 -38.75 11.98 -6.30
C TYR A 667 -37.63 11.15 -6.93
N ILE A 668 -36.75 10.59 -6.10
CA ILE A 668 -35.72 9.66 -6.54
C ILE A 668 -36.38 8.41 -7.13
N ALA A 669 -37.35 7.82 -6.42
CA ALA A 669 -38.04 6.61 -6.85
C ALA A 669 -38.74 6.76 -8.22
N GLU A 670 -39.27 7.94 -8.52
CA GLU A 670 -40.00 8.22 -9.75
C GLU A 670 -39.14 8.98 -10.80
N GLY A 671 -37.87 9.30 -10.52
CA GLY A 671 -37.01 10.09 -11.40
C GLY A 671 -37.50 11.52 -11.63
N ARG A 672 -38.31 12.08 -10.71
CA ARG A 672 -38.91 13.39 -10.83
C ARG A 672 -38.02 14.48 -10.22
N ARG A 673 -38.13 15.70 -10.75
CA ARG A 673 -37.43 16.86 -10.21
C ARG A 673 -37.89 17.22 -8.81
N TYR A 674 -36.93 17.46 -7.94
CA TYR A 674 -37.10 18.03 -6.61
C TYR A 674 -36.23 19.30 -6.46
N THR A 675 -36.73 20.28 -5.75
CA THR A 675 -35.98 21.46 -5.32
C THR A 675 -36.40 21.84 -3.92
N GLY A 676 -35.45 21.91 -3.00
CA GLY A 676 -35.68 22.25 -1.60
C GLY A 676 -34.55 23.01 -0.95
N SER A 677 -34.83 23.69 0.14
CA SER A 677 -33.86 24.49 0.90
C SER A 677 -33.80 24.05 2.35
N PHE A 678 -32.58 23.99 2.90
CA PHE A 678 -32.30 23.54 4.27
C PHE A 678 -31.29 24.48 4.93
N THR A 679 -31.34 24.58 6.24
CA THR A 679 -30.25 25.19 7.02
C THR A 679 -29.43 24.12 7.65
N VAL A 680 -28.10 24.23 7.55
CA VAL A 680 -27.17 23.27 8.08
C VAL A 680 -26.14 23.92 8.99
N ASN A 681 -25.59 23.14 9.92
CA ASN A 681 -24.52 23.55 10.80
C ASN A 681 -23.38 22.52 10.78
N ASN A 682 -22.26 22.82 11.41
CA ASN A 682 -21.04 22.01 11.37
C ASN A 682 -21.14 20.64 12.09
N GLU A 683 -22.21 20.39 12.86
CA GLU A 683 -22.47 19.07 13.46
C GLU A 683 -23.08 18.08 12.44
N GLN A 684 -23.68 18.62 11.36
CA GLN A 684 -24.36 17.82 10.32
C GLN A 684 -23.35 17.41 9.24
N ARG A 685 -22.74 16.27 9.47
CA ARG A 685 -21.77 15.65 8.53
C ARG A 685 -22.50 14.88 7.42
N ASP A 686 -21.79 14.59 6.34
CA ASP A 686 -22.23 13.69 5.26
C ASP A 686 -23.54 14.11 4.57
N VAL A 687 -23.84 15.41 4.53
CA VAL A 687 -25.05 15.92 3.88
C VAL A 687 -25.02 15.61 2.38
N GLY A 688 -26.00 14.86 1.90
CA GLY A 688 -26.14 14.40 0.53
C GLY A 688 -25.54 13.02 0.23
N VAL A 689 -24.86 12.37 1.19
CA VAL A 689 -24.21 11.07 0.98
C VAL A 689 -25.22 9.93 0.91
N ILE A 690 -26.15 9.82 1.89
CA ILE A 690 -27.22 8.79 1.87
C ILE A 690 -28.17 9.04 0.69
N THR A 691 -28.58 10.28 0.47
CA THR A 691 -29.43 10.67 -0.65
C THR A 691 -28.77 10.29 -1.98
N GLY A 692 -27.46 10.55 -2.15
CA GLY A 692 -26.71 10.14 -3.32
C GLY A 692 -26.55 8.63 -3.46
N SER A 693 -26.34 7.92 -2.35
CA SER A 693 -26.21 6.47 -2.34
C SER A 693 -27.49 5.76 -2.82
N GLU A 694 -28.66 6.26 -2.42
CA GLU A 694 -29.94 5.70 -2.86
C GLU A 694 -30.22 5.99 -4.35
N ILE A 695 -29.71 7.11 -4.90
CA ILE A 695 -29.72 7.33 -6.36
C ILE A 695 -28.89 6.27 -7.06
N SER A 696 -27.64 6.04 -6.61
CA SER A 696 -26.76 5.03 -7.22
C SER A 696 -27.29 3.61 -7.07
N LYS A 697 -27.92 3.29 -5.94
CA LYS A 697 -28.56 1.99 -5.69
C LYS A 697 -29.67 1.69 -6.69
N GLN A 698 -30.41 2.72 -7.09
CA GLN A 698 -31.55 2.55 -8.02
C GLN A 698 -31.15 2.68 -9.50
N TYR A 699 -30.21 3.57 -9.83
CA TYR A 699 -29.88 3.94 -11.21
C TYR A 699 -28.44 3.58 -11.64
N GLY A 700 -27.66 2.96 -10.76
CA GLY A 700 -26.27 2.57 -11.04
C GLY A 700 -25.38 3.75 -11.42
N GLU A 701 -24.36 3.49 -12.22
CA GLU A 701 -23.41 4.50 -12.70
C GLU A 701 -24.08 5.58 -13.56
N ALA A 702 -25.18 5.27 -14.26
CA ALA A 702 -25.88 6.24 -15.10
C ALA A 702 -26.51 7.40 -14.30
N GLY A 703 -26.88 7.16 -13.05
CA GLY A 703 -27.52 8.14 -12.19
C GLY A 703 -28.83 8.68 -12.73
N LEU A 704 -29.22 9.86 -12.30
CA LEU A 704 -30.38 10.61 -12.79
C LEU A 704 -29.94 11.69 -13.81
N PRO A 705 -30.86 12.22 -14.64
CA PRO A 705 -30.58 13.40 -15.43
C PRO A 705 -30.05 14.56 -14.58
N GLU A 706 -29.20 15.40 -15.14
CA GLU A 706 -28.67 16.58 -14.43
C GLU A 706 -29.78 17.44 -13.83
N ASN A 707 -29.52 18.03 -12.65
CA ASN A 707 -30.46 18.89 -11.93
C ASN A 707 -31.82 18.23 -11.65
N THR A 708 -31.86 16.91 -11.39
CA THR A 708 -33.08 16.23 -10.97
C THR A 708 -33.35 16.46 -9.49
N ILE A 709 -32.37 16.25 -8.62
CA ILE A 709 -32.47 16.51 -7.18
C ILE A 709 -31.62 17.73 -6.86
N ASN A 710 -32.29 18.87 -6.62
CA ASN A 710 -31.62 20.15 -6.35
C ASN A 710 -31.80 20.52 -4.86
N VAL A 711 -30.70 20.54 -4.15
CA VAL A 711 -30.64 20.83 -2.71
C VAL A 711 -29.89 22.14 -2.48
N TYR A 712 -30.59 23.11 -1.93
CA TYR A 712 -30.02 24.38 -1.50
C TYR A 712 -29.79 24.33 0.00
N THR A 713 -28.58 24.54 0.45
CA THR A 713 -28.24 24.60 1.87
C THR A 713 -27.64 25.96 2.23
N ASN A 714 -27.81 26.39 3.44
CA ASN A 714 -27.22 27.64 3.96
C ASN A 714 -26.68 27.42 5.38
N GLY A 715 -25.64 28.13 5.75
CA GLY A 715 -25.01 28.07 7.06
C GLY A 715 -23.57 27.60 7.03
N HIS A 716 -23.17 26.76 7.99
CA HIS A 716 -21.82 26.19 8.11
C HIS A 716 -21.92 24.68 7.91
N ALA A 717 -21.56 24.16 6.75
CA ALA A 717 -21.67 22.72 6.49
C ALA A 717 -20.59 21.93 7.23
N GLY A 718 -20.97 20.77 7.79
CA GLY A 718 -20.03 19.83 8.41
C GLY A 718 -19.13 19.12 7.41
N GLN A 719 -18.32 18.18 7.89
CA GLN A 719 -17.40 17.38 7.07
C GLN A 719 -18.15 16.55 6.01
N SER A 720 -17.49 16.29 4.88
CA SER A 720 -17.94 15.40 3.81
C SER A 720 -19.24 15.82 3.13
N LEU A 721 -19.50 17.16 3.02
CA LEU A 721 -20.61 17.70 2.24
C LEU A 721 -20.57 17.15 0.81
N ALA A 722 -21.63 16.53 0.33
CA ALA A 722 -21.76 15.94 -1.02
C ALA A 722 -20.71 14.87 -1.37
N ALA A 723 -20.13 14.18 -0.38
CA ALA A 723 -19.21 13.10 -0.67
C ALA A 723 -19.92 12.00 -1.49
N TYR A 724 -19.22 11.46 -2.49
CA TYR A 724 -19.69 10.43 -3.43
C TYR A 724 -20.95 10.79 -4.22
N ALA A 725 -21.40 12.05 -4.26
CA ALA A 725 -22.63 12.45 -4.91
C ALA A 725 -22.64 12.02 -6.41
N PRO A 726 -23.64 11.22 -6.85
CA PRO A 726 -23.74 10.74 -8.21
C PRO A 726 -24.40 11.76 -9.12
N LYS A 727 -24.39 11.49 -10.42
CA LYS A 727 -25.08 12.27 -11.43
C LYS A 727 -26.55 12.43 -11.09
N GLY A 728 -27.06 13.67 -11.26
CA GLY A 728 -28.45 14.05 -10.97
C GLY A 728 -28.67 14.69 -9.61
N LEU A 729 -27.69 14.59 -8.68
CA LEU A 729 -27.72 15.32 -7.41
C LEU A 729 -26.89 16.61 -7.52
N MET A 730 -27.54 17.74 -7.24
CA MET A 730 -26.88 19.05 -7.10
C MET A 730 -27.03 19.54 -5.66
N ILE A 731 -25.92 19.90 -5.04
CA ILE A 731 -25.90 20.59 -3.74
C ILE A 731 -25.31 21.97 -3.93
N HIS A 732 -26.16 23.00 -3.66
CA HIS A 732 -25.79 24.40 -3.70
C HIS A 732 -25.76 24.94 -2.28
N HIS A 733 -24.57 25.06 -1.72
CA HIS A 733 -24.37 25.55 -0.35
C HIS A 733 -23.98 27.03 -0.37
N THR A 734 -24.68 27.83 0.44
CA THR A 734 -24.36 29.25 0.71
C THR A 734 -23.79 29.36 2.11
N GLY A 735 -22.51 29.60 2.23
CA GLY A 735 -21.75 29.60 3.48
C GLY A 735 -20.39 28.96 3.31
N ASP A 736 -19.76 28.59 4.40
CA ASP A 736 -18.53 27.82 4.42
C ASP A 736 -18.81 26.33 4.69
N ALA A 737 -17.94 25.47 4.18
CA ALA A 737 -18.02 24.03 4.37
C ALA A 737 -16.70 23.52 4.95
N ASN A 738 -16.81 22.55 5.86
CA ASN A 738 -15.67 21.93 6.51
C ASN A 738 -14.89 21.00 5.52
N ASP A 739 -13.97 20.18 6.02
CA ASP A 739 -13.11 19.32 5.23
C ASP A 739 -13.89 18.27 4.39
N TYR A 740 -13.25 17.76 3.35
CA TYR A 740 -13.72 16.66 2.50
C TYR A 740 -14.93 16.96 1.63
N VAL A 741 -15.18 18.23 1.28
CA VAL A 741 -16.27 18.60 0.33
C VAL A 741 -16.11 17.81 -0.96
N GLY A 742 -17.17 17.15 -1.43
CA GLY A 742 -17.18 16.41 -2.68
C GLY A 742 -16.14 15.28 -2.79
N LYS A 743 -15.67 14.73 -1.65
CA LYS A 743 -14.78 13.56 -1.65
C LYS A 743 -15.43 12.44 -2.47
N GLY A 744 -14.69 11.89 -3.47
CA GLY A 744 -15.21 10.82 -4.31
C GLY A 744 -16.42 11.22 -5.17
N LEU A 745 -16.66 12.51 -5.42
CA LEU A 745 -17.75 13.01 -6.27
C LEU A 745 -17.85 12.17 -7.54
N SER A 746 -19.03 11.62 -7.81
CA SER A 746 -19.26 10.59 -8.83
C SER A 746 -20.25 11.05 -9.92
N GLY A 747 -20.14 12.29 -10.38
CA GLY A 747 -20.96 12.86 -11.44
C GLY A 747 -21.95 13.94 -11.00
N GLY A 748 -22.07 14.21 -9.71
CA GLY A 748 -22.92 15.26 -9.16
C GLY A 748 -22.40 16.66 -9.39
N THR A 749 -23.16 17.66 -8.98
CA THR A 749 -22.76 19.08 -9.04
C THR A 749 -22.70 19.67 -7.62
N VAL A 750 -21.57 20.29 -7.29
CA VAL A 750 -21.35 20.92 -5.97
C VAL A 750 -21.03 22.39 -6.15
N ILE A 751 -21.80 23.25 -5.52
CA ILE A 751 -21.58 24.69 -5.48
C ILE A 751 -21.38 25.12 -4.02
N VAL A 752 -20.27 25.81 -3.74
CA VAL A 752 -20.04 26.48 -2.46
C VAL A 752 -19.90 27.98 -2.74
N LYS A 753 -20.85 28.73 -2.24
CA LYS A 753 -20.97 30.17 -2.51
C LYS A 753 -20.75 30.96 -1.23
N ALA A 754 -19.85 31.94 -1.28
CA ALA A 754 -19.69 32.90 -0.19
C ALA A 754 -21.02 33.60 0.14
N PRO A 755 -21.36 33.78 1.43
CA PRO A 755 -22.65 34.38 1.84
C PRO A 755 -22.73 35.88 1.51
N PHE A 756 -21.58 36.56 1.42
CA PHE A 756 -21.45 38.00 1.11
C PHE A 756 -20.29 38.21 0.16
N GLU A 757 -20.36 39.27 -0.65
CA GLU A 757 -19.29 39.59 -1.65
C GLU A 757 -17.93 39.85 -0.99
N GLU A 758 -17.91 40.46 0.20
CA GLU A 758 -16.68 40.73 0.95
C GLU A 758 -15.92 39.47 1.37
N ARG A 759 -16.59 38.32 1.40
CA ARG A 759 -15.99 37.01 1.78
C ARG A 759 -15.51 36.15 0.60
N GLN A 760 -15.59 36.64 -0.63
CA GLN A 760 -15.14 35.85 -1.82
C GLN A 760 -13.63 35.58 -1.84
N ASN A 761 -12.82 36.24 -1.00
CA ASN A 761 -11.39 36.00 -0.88
C ASN A 761 -11.01 35.10 0.30
N GLU A 762 -11.99 34.66 1.07
CA GLU A 762 -11.76 33.78 2.24
C GLU A 762 -11.73 32.30 1.83
N ILE A 763 -11.20 31.44 2.73
CA ILE A 763 -11.27 29.98 2.59
C ILE A 763 -12.70 29.56 2.97
N ILE A 764 -13.47 29.10 1.97
CA ILE A 764 -14.88 28.69 2.17
C ILE A 764 -15.09 27.18 1.99
N ALA A 765 -14.10 26.47 1.48
CA ALA A 765 -14.09 25.01 1.44
C ALA A 765 -12.85 24.50 2.20
N GLY A 766 -13.05 23.56 3.11
CA GLY A 766 -11.97 23.01 3.94
C GLY A 766 -10.95 22.18 3.18
N ASN A 767 -10.09 21.50 3.94
CA ASN A 767 -9.01 20.70 3.40
C ASN A 767 -9.53 19.44 2.67
N VAL A 768 -8.72 18.92 1.77
CA VAL A 768 -8.96 17.64 1.06
C VAL A 768 -10.27 17.61 0.26
N SER A 769 -10.76 18.78 -0.16
CA SER A 769 -11.96 18.88 -0.99
C SER A 769 -11.74 18.26 -2.35
N PHE A 770 -12.75 17.53 -2.87
CA PHE A 770 -12.73 16.76 -4.15
C PHE A 770 -11.65 15.68 -4.24
N TYR A 771 -11.21 15.17 -3.11
CA TYR A 771 -10.28 14.05 -3.07
C TYR A 771 -10.86 12.82 -3.78
N GLY A 772 -10.13 12.30 -4.76
CA GLY A 772 -10.52 11.09 -5.49
C GLY A 772 -11.82 11.22 -6.27
N ALA A 773 -12.26 12.44 -6.58
CA ALA A 773 -13.46 12.68 -7.40
C ALA A 773 -13.29 12.06 -8.79
N THR A 774 -14.31 11.35 -9.27
CA THR A 774 -14.29 10.57 -10.51
C THR A 774 -15.07 11.22 -11.65
N GLY A 775 -15.89 12.23 -11.33
CA GLY A 775 -16.66 12.97 -12.33
C GLY A 775 -17.57 14.00 -11.69
N GLY A 776 -18.23 14.82 -12.52
CA GLY A 776 -19.12 15.89 -12.08
C GLY A 776 -18.55 17.27 -12.25
N LYS A 777 -19.21 18.26 -11.66
CA LYS A 777 -18.79 19.67 -11.70
C LYS A 777 -18.76 20.30 -10.32
N ALA A 778 -17.83 21.21 -10.11
CA ALA A 778 -17.78 21.97 -8.87
C ALA A 778 -17.46 23.45 -9.09
N PHE A 779 -18.10 24.33 -8.29
CA PHE A 779 -17.96 25.78 -8.37
C PHE A 779 -17.77 26.37 -6.96
N ILE A 780 -16.55 26.81 -6.66
CA ILE A 780 -16.14 27.29 -5.34
C ILE A 780 -15.85 28.80 -5.41
N ASN A 781 -16.74 29.60 -4.84
CA ASN A 781 -16.64 31.06 -4.86
C ASN A 781 -15.84 31.58 -3.65
N GLY A 782 -14.58 31.31 -3.66
CA GLY A 782 -13.59 31.62 -2.64
C GLY A 782 -12.42 30.65 -2.75
N SER A 783 -11.53 30.68 -1.78
CA SER A 783 -10.39 29.78 -1.73
C SER A 783 -10.78 28.45 -1.07
N ALA A 784 -10.10 27.38 -1.49
CA ALA A 784 -10.13 26.09 -0.84
C ALA A 784 -8.88 25.90 0.04
N GLY A 785 -9.01 25.08 1.08
CA GLY A 785 -7.92 24.71 1.95
C GLY A 785 -6.86 23.86 1.28
N GLU A 786 -6.06 23.17 2.06
CA GLU A 786 -4.94 22.37 1.58
C GLU A 786 -5.41 21.07 0.93
N ARG A 787 -4.57 20.49 0.07
CA ARG A 787 -4.82 19.22 -0.61
C ARG A 787 -6.07 19.18 -1.47
N PHE A 788 -6.39 20.30 -2.10
CA PHE A 788 -7.52 20.42 -3.02
C PHE A 788 -7.36 19.53 -4.25
N CYS A 789 -8.40 18.82 -4.67
CA CYS A 789 -8.42 17.94 -5.85
C CYS A 789 -7.29 16.89 -5.90
N ILE A 790 -6.75 16.46 -4.76
CA ILE A 790 -5.81 15.34 -4.73
C ILE A 790 -6.49 14.13 -5.35
N ARG A 791 -5.80 13.44 -6.25
CA ARG A 791 -6.34 12.25 -6.91
C ARG A 791 -7.62 12.49 -7.71
N ASN A 792 -7.92 13.71 -8.08
CA ASN A 792 -8.98 13.95 -9.04
C ASN A 792 -8.73 13.15 -10.31
N SER A 793 -9.72 12.40 -10.77
CA SER A 793 -9.67 11.60 -12.00
C SER A 793 -10.72 11.99 -13.03
N GLY A 794 -11.60 12.97 -12.73
CA GLY A 794 -12.64 13.34 -13.70
C GLY A 794 -13.53 14.52 -13.35
N VAL A 795 -13.40 15.16 -12.17
CA VAL A 795 -14.23 16.35 -11.87
C VAL A 795 -13.69 17.59 -12.59
N ASP A 796 -14.58 18.41 -13.11
CA ASP A 796 -14.30 19.74 -13.65
C ASP A 796 -14.64 20.79 -12.58
N VAL A 797 -13.64 21.60 -12.18
CA VAL A 797 -13.76 22.51 -11.05
C VAL A 797 -13.36 23.92 -11.43
N VAL A 798 -14.13 24.93 -10.93
CA VAL A 798 -13.69 26.33 -10.86
C VAL A 798 -13.54 26.70 -9.39
N VAL A 799 -12.38 27.28 -9.03
CA VAL A 799 -12.04 27.72 -7.67
C VAL A 799 -11.26 29.03 -7.72
N GLU A 800 -11.28 29.83 -6.63
CA GLU A 800 -10.68 31.17 -6.63
C GLU A 800 -9.35 31.26 -5.86
N GLY A 801 -8.82 30.13 -5.40
CA GLY A 801 -7.52 29.99 -4.74
C GLY A 801 -7.38 28.61 -4.14
N ILE A 802 -6.14 28.12 -4.01
CA ILE A 802 -5.85 26.77 -3.55
C ILE A 802 -4.70 26.82 -2.53
N GLY A 803 -4.86 26.13 -1.40
CA GLY A 803 -3.81 25.98 -0.37
C GLY A 803 -2.65 25.07 -0.81
N ASP A 804 -1.82 24.65 0.14
CA ASP A 804 -0.68 23.79 -0.10
C ASP A 804 -1.11 22.39 -0.61
N HIS A 805 -0.24 21.75 -1.40
CA HIS A 805 -0.45 20.39 -1.92
C HIS A 805 -1.64 20.21 -2.89
N GLY A 806 -2.09 21.29 -3.53
CA GLY A 806 -3.16 21.21 -4.50
C GLY A 806 -2.82 20.34 -5.69
N LEU A 807 -3.79 19.58 -6.22
CA LEU A 807 -3.70 18.70 -7.39
C LEU A 807 -2.66 17.57 -7.29
N GLU A 808 -2.14 17.27 -6.11
CA GLU A 808 -1.19 16.16 -5.98
C GLU A 808 -1.81 14.84 -6.49
N TYR A 809 -1.02 14.09 -7.28
CA TYR A 809 -1.42 12.81 -7.86
C TYR A 809 -2.72 12.82 -8.69
N MET A 810 -3.12 13.98 -9.22
CA MET A 810 -4.26 14.08 -10.13
C MET A 810 -4.03 13.23 -11.39
N THR A 811 -5.06 12.51 -11.85
CA THR A 811 -4.99 11.57 -12.99
C THR A 811 -5.93 11.94 -14.13
N GLY A 812 -6.86 12.88 -13.93
CA GLY A 812 -7.84 13.32 -14.94
C GLY A 812 -8.67 14.52 -14.47
N GLY A 813 -9.60 14.97 -15.29
CA GLY A 813 -10.44 16.16 -15.03
C GLY A 813 -9.74 17.48 -15.29
N HIS A 814 -10.46 18.57 -15.04
CA HIS A 814 -9.96 19.92 -15.27
C HIS A 814 -10.14 20.80 -14.02
N VAL A 815 -9.14 21.60 -13.71
CA VAL A 815 -9.22 22.58 -12.62
C VAL A 815 -8.90 23.96 -13.14
N ILE A 816 -9.85 24.90 -13.03
CA ILE A 816 -9.68 26.31 -13.35
C ILE A 816 -9.53 27.06 -12.03
N ASN A 817 -8.33 27.54 -11.75
CA ASN A 817 -8.05 28.30 -10.54
C ASN A 817 -7.87 29.79 -10.89
N LEU A 818 -8.70 30.64 -10.31
CA LEU A 818 -8.72 32.10 -10.55
C LEU A 818 -7.83 32.89 -9.58
N GLY A 819 -6.95 32.21 -8.87
CA GLY A 819 -6.09 32.81 -7.84
C GLY A 819 -4.77 32.09 -7.68
N ASP A 820 -4.13 32.37 -6.55
CA ASP A 820 -2.82 31.79 -6.23
C ASP A 820 -2.94 30.36 -5.73
N VAL A 821 -1.80 29.68 -5.66
CA VAL A 821 -1.66 28.30 -5.14
C VAL A 821 -0.61 28.26 -4.04
N GLY A 822 -0.74 27.30 -3.14
CA GLY A 822 0.26 27.03 -2.12
C GLY A 822 1.45 26.20 -2.63
N LYS A 823 2.27 25.69 -1.71
CA LYS A 823 3.46 24.88 -1.99
C LYS A 823 3.09 23.49 -2.52
N ASN A 824 4.03 22.85 -3.22
CA ASN A 824 3.91 21.49 -3.75
C ASN A 824 2.74 21.28 -4.71
N PHE A 825 2.30 22.32 -5.40
CA PHE A 825 1.21 22.24 -6.38
C PHE A 825 1.54 21.27 -7.52
N GLY A 826 0.63 20.36 -7.85
CA GLY A 826 0.77 19.38 -8.93
C GLY A 826 1.81 18.28 -8.72
N GLN A 827 2.33 18.12 -7.51
CA GLN A 827 3.32 17.08 -7.20
C GLN A 827 2.77 15.68 -7.51
N GLY A 828 3.50 14.89 -8.32
CA GLY A 828 3.08 13.55 -8.71
C GLY A 828 1.86 13.50 -9.63
N MET A 829 1.41 14.62 -10.19
CA MET A 829 0.33 14.68 -11.17
C MET A 829 0.70 13.86 -12.41
N SER A 830 -0.18 12.95 -12.83
CA SER A 830 0.06 12.03 -13.95
C SER A 830 -0.99 12.14 -15.07
N GLY A 831 -2.03 12.97 -14.88
CA GLY A 831 -3.07 13.23 -15.87
C GLY A 831 -3.94 14.42 -15.46
N GLY A 832 -4.88 14.80 -16.33
CA GLY A 832 -5.69 16.00 -16.16
C GLY A 832 -4.97 17.31 -16.55
N ILE A 833 -5.70 18.41 -16.50
CA ILE A 833 -5.20 19.73 -16.89
C ILE A 833 -5.61 20.77 -15.85
N ALA A 834 -4.67 21.63 -15.45
CA ALA A 834 -4.99 22.81 -14.67
C ALA A 834 -4.79 24.10 -15.50
N TYR A 835 -5.73 25.02 -15.36
CA TYR A 835 -5.68 26.38 -15.91
C TYR A 835 -5.62 27.36 -14.73
N VAL A 836 -4.47 27.97 -14.51
CA VAL A 836 -4.23 28.84 -13.36
C VAL A 836 -4.11 30.29 -13.82
N ILE A 837 -4.84 31.17 -13.14
CA ILE A 837 -4.75 32.63 -13.31
C ILE A 837 -4.15 33.19 -12.01
N PRO A 838 -2.82 33.12 -11.83
CA PRO A 838 -2.17 33.59 -10.62
C PRO A 838 -2.07 35.12 -10.59
N SER A 839 -1.82 35.70 -9.43
CA SER A 839 -1.54 37.12 -9.27
C SER A 839 -0.23 37.56 -9.98
N ASP A 840 0.76 36.65 -10.05
CA ASP A 840 2.04 36.81 -10.72
C ASP A 840 2.39 35.54 -11.51
N VAL A 841 2.36 35.60 -12.82
CA VAL A 841 2.61 34.49 -13.75
C VAL A 841 4.07 34.00 -13.68
N GLU A 842 5.04 34.91 -13.61
CA GLU A 842 6.46 34.56 -13.59
C GLU A 842 6.82 33.86 -12.27
N ALA A 843 6.40 34.42 -11.14
CA ALA A 843 6.59 33.83 -9.82
C ALA A 843 5.88 32.48 -9.68
N PHE A 844 4.68 32.35 -10.23
CA PHE A 844 3.96 31.06 -10.21
C PHE A 844 4.75 29.98 -10.96
N VAL A 845 5.22 30.25 -12.17
CA VAL A 845 5.98 29.27 -12.97
C VAL A 845 7.31 28.94 -12.29
N GLU A 846 8.05 29.92 -11.77
CA GLU A 846 9.34 29.73 -11.12
C GLU A 846 9.23 28.86 -9.84
N ASN A 847 8.23 29.15 -9.01
CA ASN A 847 8.04 28.47 -7.72
C ASN A 847 7.47 27.03 -7.85
N ASN A 848 6.82 26.71 -8.98
CA ASN A 848 6.13 25.42 -9.16
C ASN A 848 6.78 24.54 -10.26
N GLN A 849 7.98 24.88 -10.74
CA GLN A 849 8.66 24.13 -11.79
C GLN A 849 8.97 22.69 -11.32
N LEU A 850 8.36 21.70 -11.99
CA LEU A 850 8.62 20.28 -11.80
C LEU A 850 9.04 19.66 -13.15
N ASP A 851 10.04 18.80 -13.13
CA ASP A 851 10.55 18.12 -14.34
C ASP A 851 9.47 17.32 -15.08
N THR A 852 8.44 16.87 -14.38
CA THR A 852 7.33 16.07 -14.90
C THR A 852 6.21 16.91 -15.50
N LEU A 853 6.14 18.21 -15.23
CA LEU A 853 5.08 19.11 -15.69
C LEU A 853 5.54 20.05 -16.81
N SER A 854 4.61 20.43 -17.66
CA SER A 854 4.72 21.51 -18.65
C SER A 854 3.86 22.69 -18.24
N PHE A 855 4.44 23.89 -18.28
CA PHE A 855 3.76 25.17 -18.05
C PHE A 855 3.71 25.91 -19.39
N THR A 856 2.52 26.06 -19.96
CA THR A 856 2.33 26.60 -21.30
C THR A 856 1.18 27.61 -21.37
N LYS A 857 1.16 28.42 -22.41
CA LYS A 857 -0.01 29.27 -22.72
C LYS A 857 -1.10 28.44 -23.41
N ILE A 858 -2.35 28.81 -23.23
CA ILE A 858 -3.46 28.27 -24.01
C ILE A 858 -3.38 28.84 -25.45
N LYS A 859 -3.60 27.98 -26.46
CA LYS A 859 -3.50 28.34 -27.87
C LYS A 859 -4.74 27.98 -28.68
N HIS A 860 -5.50 26.98 -28.25
CA HIS A 860 -6.59 26.40 -29.03
C HIS A 860 -7.94 27.05 -28.68
N GLN A 861 -8.78 27.27 -29.69
CA GLN A 861 -10.08 27.93 -29.52
C GLN A 861 -11.04 27.09 -28.68
N GLU A 862 -10.92 25.78 -28.74
CA GLU A 862 -11.75 24.83 -27.96
C GLU A 862 -11.43 24.89 -26.47
N GLU A 863 -10.14 25.00 -26.08
CA GLU A 863 -9.74 25.22 -24.69
C GLU A 863 -10.31 26.54 -24.15
N LYS A 864 -10.24 27.60 -24.97
CA LYS A 864 -10.80 28.92 -24.63
C LYS A 864 -12.32 28.83 -24.46
N ALA A 865 -13.00 28.15 -25.39
CA ALA A 865 -14.45 27.93 -25.30
C ALA A 865 -14.85 27.17 -24.04
N PHE A 866 -14.12 26.09 -23.68
CA PHE A 866 -14.33 25.34 -22.45
C PHE A 866 -14.12 26.22 -21.20
N ILE A 867 -13.00 26.94 -21.12
CA ILE A 867 -12.73 27.83 -19.98
C ILE A 867 -13.83 28.90 -19.88
N LYS A 868 -14.24 29.49 -21.00
CA LYS A 868 -15.30 30.49 -21.02
C LYS A 868 -16.61 29.93 -20.50
N GLN A 869 -17.03 28.77 -20.97
CA GLN A 869 -18.26 28.08 -20.53
C GLN A 869 -18.23 27.83 -19.01
N MET A 870 -17.15 27.27 -18.49
CA MET A 870 -17.02 26.98 -17.07
C MET A 870 -17.06 28.24 -16.21
N LEU A 871 -16.45 29.33 -16.68
CA LEU A 871 -16.53 30.64 -16.00
C LEU A 871 -17.94 31.25 -16.06
N GLU A 872 -18.65 31.14 -17.17
CA GLU A 872 -20.04 31.60 -17.32
C GLU A 872 -20.98 30.79 -16.38
N GLU A 873 -20.80 29.47 -16.29
CA GLU A 873 -21.51 28.61 -15.31
C GLU A 873 -21.16 29.02 -13.86
N HIS A 874 -19.88 29.25 -13.57
CA HIS A 874 -19.46 29.70 -12.24
C HIS A 874 -20.11 31.05 -11.85
N VAL A 875 -20.13 32.02 -12.76
CA VAL A 875 -20.83 33.30 -12.52
C VAL A 875 -22.32 33.08 -12.31
N SER A 876 -22.96 32.24 -13.10
CA SER A 876 -24.40 31.98 -13.00
C SER A 876 -24.80 31.37 -11.64
N HIS A 877 -23.95 30.53 -11.05
CA HIS A 877 -24.17 29.89 -9.77
C HIS A 877 -23.78 30.75 -8.57
N THR A 878 -22.74 31.57 -8.70
CA THR A 878 -22.08 32.20 -7.55
C THR A 878 -22.07 33.72 -7.55
N ASN A 879 -22.29 34.38 -8.71
CA ASN A 879 -22.03 35.81 -8.92
C ASN A 879 -20.57 36.21 -8.62
N SER A 880 -19.60 35.33 -8.90
CA SER A 880 -18.18 35.60 -8.67
C SER A 880 -17.69 36.89 -9.32
N THR A 881 -17.19 37.80 -8.51
CA THR A 881 -16.61 39.06 -9.00
C THR A 881 -15.31 38.85 -9.76
N ARG A 882 -14.50 37.84 -9.35
CA ARG A 882 -13.27 37.47 -10.08
C ARG A 882 -13.58 36.89 -11.43
N ALA A 883 -14.50 35.94 -11.55
CA ALA A 883 -14.89 35.33 -12.82
C ALA A 883 -15.52 36.37 -13.75
N ILE A 884 -16.35 37.29 -13.24
CA ILE A 884 -16.89 38.43 -14.03
C ILE A 884 -15.76 39.30 -14.57
N HIS A 885 -14.73 39.59 -13.75
CA HIS A 885 -13.60 40.37 -14.19
C HIS A 885 -12.82 39.64 -15.30
N VAL A 886 -12.54 38.36 -15.17
CA VAL A 886 -11.86 37.54 -16.20
C VAL A 886 -12.67 37.51 -17.50
N LEU A 887 -13.99 37.32 -17.42
CA LEU A 887 -14.87 37.27 -18.59
C LEU A 887 -14.96 38.61 -19.31
N LYS A 888 -14.90 39.74 -18.62
CA LYS A 888 -14.85 41.09 -19.25
C LYS A 888 -13.59 41.32 -20.07
N HIS A 889 -12.50 40.64 -19.76
CA HIS A 889 -11.20 40.76 -20.42
C HIS A 889 -10.78 39.45 -21.11
N PHE A 890 -11.75 38.62 -21.48
CA PHE A 890 -11.52 37.24 -21.95
C PHE A 890 -10.74 37.19 -23.29
N ASP A 891 -10.80 38.24 -24.10
CA ASP A 891 -9.99 38.41 -25.32
C ASP A 891 -8.47 38.38 -25.04
N ARG A 892 -8.05 38.67 -23.81
CA ARG A 892 -6.66 38.64 -23.35
C ARG A 892 -6.33 37.46 -22.45
N ILE A 893 -7.18 36.45 -22.39
CA ILE A 893 -7.04 35.30 -21.48
C ILE A 893 -5.70 34.55 -21.65
N GLU A 894 -5.15 34.54 -22.88
CA GLU A 894 -3.85 33.91 -23.21
C GLU A 894 -2.65 34.53 -22.51
N ASP A 895 -2.77 35.79 -22.07
CA ASP A 895 -1.68 36.52 -21.42
C ASP A 895 -1.58 36.22 -19.95
N VAL A 896 -2.69 35.80 -19.33
CA VAL A 896 -2.81 35.61 -17.87
C VAL A 896 -3.01 34.16 -17.42
N VAL A 897 -3.50 33.28 -18.29
CA VAL A 897 -3.70 31.86 -17.96
C VAL A 897 -2.45 31.05 -18.23
N VAL A 898 -2.03 30.27 -17.22
CA VAL A 898 -1.00 29.24 -17.35
C VAL A 898 -1.66 27.89 -17.39
N LYS A 899 -1.46 27.14 -18.48
CA LYS A 899 -1.87 25.72 -18.59
C LYS A 899 -0.79 24.85 -17.99
N VAL A 900 -1.15 24.04 -16.98
CA VAL A 900 -0.28 23.06 -16.35
C VAL A 900 -0.75 21.67 -16.75
N ILE A 901 0.14 20.86 -17.33
CA ILE A 901 -0.16 19.53 -17.85
C ILE A 901 1.04 18.59 -17.69
N PRO A 902 0.86 17.30 -17.24
CA PRO A 902 1.94 16.33 -17.21
C PRO A 902 2.48 16.01 -18.61
N LYS A 903 3.81 15.96 -18.76
CA LYS A 903 4.47 15.74 -20.06
C LYS A 903 4.08 14.39 -20.69
N ASP A 904 4.08 13.32 -19.88
CA ASP A 904 3.71 11.97 -20.35
C ASP A 904 2.24 11.89 -20.74
N TYR A 905 1.36 12.54 -19.97
CA TYR A 905 -0.07 12.68 -20.31
C TYR A 905 -0.27 13.41 -21.62
N GLN A 906 0.40 14.54 -21.80
CA GLN A 906 0.34 15.32 -23.03
C GLN A 906 0.77 14.48 -24.25
N LEU A 907 1.89 13.76 -24.13
CA LEU A 907 2.37 12.87 -25.20
C LEU A 907 1.37 11.74 -25.49
N MET A 908 0.84 11.10 -24.47
CA MET A 908 -0.13 10.01 -24.66
C MET A 908 -1.42 10.49 -25.31
N MET A 909 -1.94 11.65 -24.89
CA MET A 909 -3.13 12.24 -25.52
C MET A 909 -2.91 12.59 -26.99
N GLN A 910 -1.71 13.05 -27.36
CA GLN A 910 -1.33 13.27 -28.76
C GLN A 910 -1.31 11.96 -29.56
N LYS A 911 -0.74 10.87 -28.98
CA LYS A 911 -0.76 9.54 -29.61
C LYS A 911 -2.18 9.03 -29.80
N ILE A 912 -3.00 9.11 -28.77
CA ILE A 912 -4.41 8.68 -28.84
C ILE A 912 -5.15 9.45 -29.95
N HIS A 913 -4.97 10.76 -30.04
CA HIS A 913 -5.59 11.56 -31.07
C HIS A 913 -5.11 11.17 -32.48
N LEU A 914 -3.79 10.98 -32.66
CA LEU A 914 -3.21 10.51 -33.92
C LEU A 914 -3.84 9.16 -34.33
N HIS A 915 -3.83 8.18 -33.42
CA HIS A 915 -4.34 6.85 -33.72
C HIS A 915 -5.87 6.82 -33.93
N LYS A 916 -6.64 7.72 -33.27
CA LYS A 916 -8.08 7.90 -33.56
C LYS A 916 -8.33 8.40 -34.99
N SER A 917 -7.40 9.12 -35.60
CA SER A 917 -7.50 9.51 -37.01
C SER A 917 -7.12 8.41 -38.01
N LEU A 918 -6.50 7.31 -37.52
CA LEU A 918 -6.03 6.18 -38.33
C LEU A 918 -6.87 4.91 -38.18
N HIS A 919 -7.72 4.83 -37.15
CA HIS A 919 -8.53 3.67 -36.84
C HIS A 919 -10.00 4.08 -36.65
N ASP A 920 -10.92 3.31 -37.21
CA ASP A 920 -12.36 3.53 -37.06
C ASP A 920 -12.89 3.13 -35.67
N ASN A 921 -12.17 2.23 -34.97
CA ASN A 921 -12.54 1.70 -33.67
C ASN A 921 -11.73 2.39 -32.56
N GLU A 922 -12.40 3.00 -31.60
CA GLU A 922 -11.77 3.73 -30.51
C GLU A 922 -10.90 2.84 -29.61
N ASP A 923 -11.31 1.61 -29.31
CA ASP A 923 -10.54 0.66 -28.50
C ASP A 923 -9.26 0.22 -29.21
N GLU A 924 -9.32 0.04 -30.55
CA GLU A 924 -8.14 -0.27 -31.37
C GLU A 924 -7.19 0.94 -31.44
N ALA A 925 -7.72 2.13 -31.61
CA ALA A 925 -6.93 3.36 -31.59
C ALA A 925 -6.18 3.57 -30.27
N MET A 926 -6.87 3.37 -29.14
CA MET A 926 -6.24 3.46 -27.82
C MET A 926 -5.19 2.38 -27.57
N LEU A 927 -5.43 1.15 -28.05
CA LEU A 927 -4.47 0.07 -27.95
C LEU A 927 -3.24 0.32 -28.84
N ALA A 928 -3.43 0.83 -30.04
CA ALA A 928 -2.34 1.21 -30.93
C ALA A 928 -1.50 2.35 -30.34
N ALA A 929 -2.12 3.36 -29.74
CA ALA A 929 -1.45 4.42 -29.02
C ALA A 929 -0.64 3.92 -27.82
N PHE A 930 -1.18 2.91 -27.09
CA PHE A 930 -0.49 2.26 -25.97
C PHE A 930 0.79 1.55 -26.40
N TYR A 931 0.79 0.89 -27.57
CA TYR A 931 1.97 0.19 -28.10
C TYR A 931 2.94 1.08 -28.89
N ASP A 932 2.59 2.34 -29.10
CA ASP A 932 3.44 3.30 -29.79
C ASP A 932 4.60 3.76 -28.89
N ASP A 933 5.83 3.27 -29.18
CA ASP A 933 7.04 3.57 -28.41
C ASP A 933 7.70 4.90 -28.80
N SER A 934 7.11 5.69 -29.73
CA SER A 934 7.67 6.98 -30.12
C SER A 934 7.76 7.95 -28.92
N LYS A 935 8.94 8.53 -28.71
CA LYS A 935 9.16 9.54 -27.66
C LYS A 935 8.71 10.94 -28.06
N THR A 936 8.50 11.17 -29.35
CA THR A 936 8.03 12.46 -29.90
C THR A 936 7.17 12.18 -31.13
N ILE A 937 6.09 12.93 -31.27
CA ILE A 937 5.29 12.90 -32.49
C ILE A 937 5.88 13.90 -33.48
N ASP A 938 6.11 13.48 -34.76
CA ASP A 938 6.65 14.33 -35.80
C ASP A 938 5.78 15.60 -35.96
N ALA A 939 6.40 16.72 -36.13
CA ALA A 939 5.73 18.04 -36.19
C ALA A 939 4.64 18.12 -37.27
N LYS A 940 4.72 17.30 -38.32
CA LYS A 940 3.72 17.16 -39.38
C LYS A 940 2.42 16.48 -38.94
N HIS A 941 2.44 15.76 -37.85
CA HIS A 941 1.30 15.02 -37.31
C HIS A 941 0.87 15.53 -35.91
N LYS A 942 1.35 16.71 -35.50
CA LYS A 942 0.89 17.31 -34.25
C LYS A 942 -0.58 17.67 -34.41
N PRO A 943 -1.49 17.07 -33.67
CA PRO A 943 -2.89 17.44 -33.71
C PRO A 943 -3.08 18.86 -33.23
N ALA A 944 -4.04 19.55 -33.79
CA ALA A 944 -4.36 20.94 -33.44
C ALA A 944 -4.83 21.08 -31.99
N VAL A 945 -5.28 19.96 -31.39
CA VAL A 945 -5.91 19.94 -30.07
C VAL A 945 -5.39 18.77 -29.22
N VAL A 946 -5.02 19.09 -28.01
CA VAL A 946 -4.86 18.11 -26.90
C VAL A 946 -5.80 18.58 -25.80
N TYR A 947 -6.93 17.88 -25.66
CA TYR A 947 -7.84 18.06 -24.54
C TYR A 947 -7.33 17.34 -23.31
#